data_7d807a51e32226dfbd52cc9dbc36feca
#
_entry.id   7d807a51e32226dfbd52cc9dbc36feca
#
_cell.length_a   1.000
_cell.length_b   1.000
_cell.length_c   1.000
_cell.angle_alpha   90.00
_cell.angle_beta   90.00
_cell.angle_gamma   90.00
#
_symmetry.space_group_name_H-M   'P 1'
#
loop_
_entity.id
_entity.type
_entity.pdbx_description
1 polymer ?
#
loop_
_entity_poly.entity_id
_entity_poly.type
_entity_poly.pdbx_seq_one_letter_code
_entity_poly.pdbx_strand_id
1 'polypeptide(L)'
;MSRDYSRLPSVDVDIYAKLDRVVKEYPNGYTMARYLVWDKEVLSYIDSSKTREFIMIKGNNLPKLSGILYRFRGRWSVDAKGKLWFNSRYSEMQDSSTKKAAIRTLASDNFPSVNRKLADKLVDHFENEIWNVISSDQWDRLCEVKEVTKEMAEQIHLSYLRTKSITILTRFLSQYGITSRVIEKIHDVYQEEAIQKISTDPYRMIDEVKGVGFETCDRIAKGMYERGEKIDVLQSQRRIQACIMASLKQECSATGGMYVEGNHLYRISMERLNKGLNLMEHPQGLVTMDLWQLAFSDLKEKGLVVDRRFNTGCNGQIHLIYIADYDWAERNVACRFLAMNRTVTGISQNEAEQAVKQYSASQKFPLSKNQQEACIRSLLTGVSIITGGPGTGKTTILKCLISSFQKLTGEPVTCMAPTGKAARRMTESTNYPASTIHSRLGLIAVEGVRFETHRIERGLVVVDEVSMVDTLLMNKLVEALGDQCILVLVGDVDQLPSVGEGAVLAQLISSGCIPTYHLTETFRQGEGSLIISNAAKVNCGRSDFEYNEDFQFIPAEDEQDAVRKIAELYKKEVDLHGIDNVALLSPLRANKDDAHPCSSDGLNPVLQDIFNPAIDEEHTMKCNGREFRINDRVMKWSNGEKSSNGDIGVVRQFVVDKGVPALLIQWDNGNEEIIRKQDFDMLTLAYSMSIHKSQGSEYFCVIIPVLSAQRCRLFHKALLYTALTRSKAKVFLVGDQKAIVEMCSNRDMNQRASLLSARLRYNSQK
;
A
#
# COMPACT_ATOMS: atom_id res chain seq x y z
N MET A 1 -9.97 49.87 -9.29
CA MET A 1 -9.38 50.39 -8.06
C MET A 1 -8.74 49.23 -7.35
N SER A 2 -7.42 49.21 -7.20
CA SER A 2 -6.70 48.21 -6.40
C SER A 2 -7.04 48.46 -4.92
N ARG A 3 -7.57 47.46 -4.24
CA ARG A 3 -7.81 47.52 -2.79
C ARG A 3 -6.47 47.65 -2.06
N ASP A 4 -6.36 48.59 -1.13
CA ASP A 4 -5.16 48.75 -0.29
C ASP A 4 -5.27 47.78 0.91
N TYR A 5 -4.38 46.80 0.94
CA TYR A 5 -4.31 45.78 2.00
C TYR A 5 -3.16 46.03 3.00
N SER A 6 -2.63 47.25 3.05
CA SER A 6 -1.52 47.63 3.95
C SER A 6 -1.87 47.53 5.44
N ARG A 7 -3.16 47.50 5.78
CA ARG A 7 -3.65 47.43 7.16
C ARG A 7 -3.86 46.01 7.69
N LEU A 8 -3.60 44.96 6.88
CA LEU A 8 -3.81 43.59 7.31
C LEU A 8 -2.84 43.19 8.42
N PRO A 9 -3.32 42.55 9.50
CA PRO A 9 -2.44 42.07 10.56
C PRO A 9 -1.44 41.00 10.03
N SER A 10 -0.17 41.17 10.42
CA SER A 10 0.89 40.18 10.10
C SER A 10 0.91 38.95 11.04
N VAL A 11 0.12 39.02 12.11
CA VAL A 11 -0.01 37.98 13.14
C VAL A 11 -1.27 37.12 12.90
N ASP A 12 -1.37 36.00 13.62
CA ASP A 12 -2.58 35.19 13.62
C ASP A 12 -3.73 35.95 14.31
N VAL A 13 -4.86 36.06 13.62
CA VAL A 13 -6.06 36.72 14.12
C VAL A 13 -7.25 35.76 14.11
N ASP A 14 -8.24 36.07 14.94
CA ASP A 14 -9.52 35.37 14.95
C ASP A 14 -10.51 36.11 14.06
N ILE A 15 -11.23 35.38 13.22
CA ILE A 15 -12.34 35.93 12.43
C ILE A 15 -13.59 35.05 12.58
N TYR A 16 -14.77 35.68 12.52
CA TYR A 16 -16.03 34.96 12.62
C TYR A 16 -16.76 35.02 11.30
N ALA A 17 -17.13 33.86 10.75
CA ALA A 17 -17.72 33.78 9.43
C ALA A 17 -18.69 32.61 9.27
N LYS A 18 -19.67 32.75 8.36
CA LYS A 18 -20.62 31.69 7.97
C LYS A 18 -20.29 31.19 6.56
N LEU A 19 -20.36 29.89 6.36
CA LEU A 19 -20.12 29.31 5.04
C LEU A 19 -21.19 29.81 4.05
N ASP A 20 -20.72 30.32 2.91
CA ASP A 20 -21.53 30.58 1.73
C ASP A 20 -21.50 29.36 0.79
N ARG A 21 -20.30 28.97 0.32
CA ARG A 21 -20.12 27.77 -0.52
C ARG A 21 -18.69 27.27 -0.49
N VAL A 22 -18.52 25.96 -0.66
CA VAL A 22 -17.22 25.34 -0.94
C VAL A 22 -16.87 25.62 -2.41
N VAL A 23 -15.65 26.12 -2.65
CA VAL A 23 -15.16 26.44 -4.00
C VAL A 23 -14.35 25.29 -4.57
N LYS A 24 -13.47 24.71 -3.75
CA LYS A 24 -12.65 23.57 -4.14
C LYS A 24 -12.23 22.78 -2.90
N GLU A 25 -12.28 21.49 -3.01
CA GLU A 25 -11.78 20.55 -2.00
C GLU A 25 -10.76 19.63 -2.65
N TYR A 26 -9.66 19.39 -1.96
CA TYR A 26 -8.59 18.49 -2.40
C TYR A 26 -8.64 17.17 -1.62
N PRO A 27 -8.15 16.07 -2.21
CA PRO A 27 -8.19 14.74 -1.58
C PRO A 27 -7.47 14.63 -0.23
N ASN A 28 -6.55 15.56 0.05
CA ASN A 28 -5.82 15.63 1.31
C ASN A 28 -6.59 16.39 2.43
N GLY A 29 -7.85 16.75 2.20
CA GLY A 29 -8.67 17.52 3.14
C GLY A 29 -8.45 19.04 3.09
N TYR A 30 -7.52 19.51 2.25
CA TYR A 30 -7.33 20.94 2.04
C TYR A 30 -8.52 21.50 1.27
N THR A 31 -9.16 22.54 1.83
CA THR A 31 -10.39 23.11 1.30
C THR A 31 -10.21 24.60 1.04
N MET A 32 -10.82 25.08 -0.03
CA MET A 32 -10.97 26.50 -0.36
C MET A 32 -12.46 26.80 -0.42
N ALA A 33 -12.93 27.70 0.43
CA ALA A 33 -14.34 28.01 0.52
C ALA A 33 -14.58 29.50 0.71
N ARG A 34 -15.76 29.96 0.30
CA ARG A 34 -16.22 31.33 0.47
C ARG A 34 -17.09 31.45 1.69
N TYR A 35 -16.77 32.39 2.56
CA TYR A 35 -17.48 32.65 3.80
C TYR A 35 -17.94 34.11 3.86
N LEU A 36 -19.05 34.34 4.53
CA LEU A 36 -19.61 35.68 4.80
C LEU A 36 -19.12 36.13 6.18
N VAL A 37 -18.51 37.30 6.22
CA VAL A 37 -18.04 37.97 7.45
C VAL A 37 -18.82 39.28 7.63
N TRP A 38 -19.18 39.60 8.89
CA TRP A 38 -19.80 40.87 9.30
C TRP A 38 -19.16 41.47 10.55
N ASP A 39 -18.02 40.93 10.97
CA ASP A 39 -17.24 41.46 12.06
C ASP A 39 -16.65 42.84 11.69
N LYS A 40 -16.98 43.87 12.48
CA LYS A 40 -16.54 45.24 12.20
C LYS A 40 -15.03 45.39 12.20
N GLU A 41 -14.32 44.70 13.05
CA GLU A 41 -12.87 44.72 13.11
C GLU A 41 -12.27 44.13 11.83
N VAL A 42 -12.74 42.96 11.41
CA VAL A 42 -12.31 42.30 10.16
C VAL A 42 -12.65 43.17 8.94
N LEU A 43 -13.85 43.75 8.91
CA LEU A 43 -14.27 44.64 7.81
C LEU A 43 -13.44 45.93 7.76
N SER A 44 -12.91 46.42 8.91
CA SER A 44 -12.03 47.58 8.93
C SER A 44 -10.70 47.36 8.19
N TYR A 45 -10.25 46.12 8.11
CA TYR A 45 -9.03 45.73 7.37
C TYR A 45 -9.28 45.51 5.87
N ILE A 46 -10.54 45.17 5.49
CA ILE A 46 -10.86 44.78 4.11
C ILE A 46 -11.56 45.92 3.37
N ASP A 47 -12.63 46.43 3.93
CA ASP A 47 -13.43 47.51 3.38
C ASP A 47 -14.34 48.10 4.48
N SER A 48 -13.93 49.18 5.11
CA SER A 48 -14.60 49.83 6.23
C SER A 48 -15.99 50.44 5.87
N SER A 49 -16.28 50.55 4.57
CA SER A 49 -17.60 51.06 4.10
C SER A 49 -18.70 50.00 4.13
N LYS A 50 -18.35 48.74 4.33
CA LYS A 50 -19.27 47.61 4.26
C LYS A 50 -19.73 47.13 5.64
N THR A 51 -20.95 46.65 5.72
CA THR A 51 -21.50 45.97 6.90
C THR A 51 -21.30 44.45 6.86
N ARG A 52 -20.97 43.87 5.68
CA ARG A 52 -20.69 42.47 5.45
C ARG A 52 -19.89 42.29 4.16
N GLU A 53 -19.00 41.28 4.10
CA GLU A 53 -18.19 40.98 2.93
C GLU A 53 -17.98 39.46 2.80
N PHE A 54 -17.88 39.00 1.55
CA PHE A 54 -17.46 37.63 1.27
C PHE A 54 -15.95 37.55 1.20
N ILE A 55 -15.37 36.66 1.99
CA ILE A 55 -13.95 36.38 2.00
C ILE A 55 -13.65 34.95 1.54
N MET A 56 -12.48 34.75 0.99
CA MET A 56 -12.00 33.42 0.65
C MET A 56 -11.14 32.89 1.80
N ILE A 57 -11.56 31.78 2.39
CA ILE A 57 -10.80 31.05 3.42
C ILE A 57 -10.26 29.79 2.79
N LYS A 58 -9.01 29.49 3.08
CA LYS A 58 -8.35 28.22 2.70
C LYS A 58 -7.65 27.61 3.90
N GLY A 59 -7.67 26.28 3.97
CA GLY A 59 -7.07 25.56 5.09
C GLY A 59 -7.47 24.08 5.06
N ASN A 60 -6.89 23.31 5.98
CA ASN A 60 -7.29 21.92 6.18
C ASN A 60 -8.59 21.88 6.97
N ASN A 61 -9.52 21.01 6.55
CA ASN A 61 -10.75 20.70 7.28
C ASN A 61 -11.64 21.92 7.58
N LEU A 62 -11.77 22.80 6.61
CA LEU A 62 -12.72 23.91 6.77
C LEU A 62 -14.14 23.37 6.96
N PRO A 63 -14.92 23.94 7.89
CA PRO A 63 -16.28 23.51 8.15
C PRO A 63 -17.17 23.73 6.94
N LYS A 64 -18.03 22.74 6.63
CA LYS A 64 -18.85 22.69 5.41
C LYS A 64 -20.35 22.89 5.64
N LEU A 65 -20.77 23.08 6.88
CA LEU A 65 -22.18 23.31 7.20
C LEU A 65 -22.55 24.78 7.00
N SER A 66 -23.48 25.07 6.10
CA SER A 66 -23.94 26.42 5.85
C SER A 66 -24.87 26.94 6.97
N GLY A 67 -24.83 28.24 7.25
CA GLY A 67 -25.70 28.91 8.23
C GLY A 67 -25.22 28.81 9.68
N ILE A 68 -24.11 28.17 9.94
CA ILE A 68 -23.46 28.10 11.26
C ILE A 68 -22.35 29.16 11.33
N LEU A 69 -22.21 29.80 12.50
CA LEU A 69 -21.11 30.70 12.78
C LEU A 69 -19.89 29.93 13.20
N TYR A 70 -18.80 30.15 12.50
CA TYR A 70 -17.50 29.55 12.80
C TYR A 70 -16.49 30.61 13.20
N ARG A 71 -15.67 30.34 14.18
CA ARG A 71 -14.46 31.09 14.49
C ARG A 71 -13.33 30.43 13.74
N PHE A 72 -12.57 31.23 12.98
CA PHE A 72 -11.36 30.80 12.28
C PHE A 72 -10.17 31.54 12.88
N ARG A 73 -9.11 30.82 13.18
CA ARG A 73 -7.82 31.41 13.57
C ARG A 73 -6.81 31.17 12.46
N GLY A 74 -6.13 32.24 12.04
CA GLY A 74 -5.20 32.14 10.93
C GLY A 74 -4.62 33.49 10.53
N ARG A 75 -4.02 33.53 9.33
CA ARG A 75 -3.35 34.71 8.78
C ARG A 75 -3.94 35.14 7.44
N TRP A 76 -3.92 36.44 7.24
CA TRP A 76 -4.21 37.02 5.94
C TRP A 76 -3.04 36.85 4.97
N SER A 77 -3.32 36.68 3.70
CA SER A 77 -2.37 36.69 2.60
C SER A 77 -2.99 37.24 1.33
N VAL A 78 -2.18 37.88 0.50
CA VAL A 78 -2.59 38.34 -0.83
C VAL A 78 -1.80 37.53 -1.86
N ASP A 79 -2.49 36.94 -2.84
CA ASP A 79 -1.82 36.20 -3.90
C ASP A 79 -1.17 37.11 -4.96
N ALA A 80 -0.40 36.53 -5.88
CA ALA A 80 0.27 37.27 -6.96
C ALA A 80 -0.70 38.01 -7.91
N LYS A 81 -2.00 37.70 -7.87
CA LYS A 81 -3.07 38.35 -8.63
C LYS A 81 -3.81 39.43 -7.81
N GLY A 82 -3.34 39.75 -6.61
CA GLY A 82 -3.94 40.74 -5.73
C GLY A 82 -5.22 40.26 -5.02
N LYS A 83 -5.51 38.96 -5.01
CA LYS A 83 -6.69 38.41 -4.35
C LYS A 83 -6.40 38.12 -2.87
N LEU A 84 -7.29 38.57 -2.01
CA LEU A 84 -7.21 38.36 -0.56
C LEU A 84 -7.65 36.96 -0.17
N TRP A 85 -6.86 36.34 0.69
CA TRP A 85 -7.09 35.02 1.27
C TRP A 85 -6.91 35.06 2.78
N PHE A 86 -7.73 34.32 3.51
CA PHE A 86 -7.48 34.00 4.90
C PHE A 86 -7.01 32.53 5.00
N ASN A 87 -5.80 32.34 5.47
CA ASN A 87 -5.23 30.99 5.66
C ASN A 87 -5.59 30.51 7.06
N SER A 88 -6.65 29.72 7.15
CA SER A 88 -7.12 29.16 8.41
C SER A 88 -6.18 28.04 8.86
N ARG A 89 -5.71 28.13 10.08
CA ARG A 89 -4.99 27.08 10.78
C ARG A 89 -5.92 26.22 11.62
N TYR A 90 -7.00 26.83 12.12
CA TYR A 90 -7.96 26.23 13.00
C TYR A 90 -9.34 26.87 12.78
N SER A 91 -10.38 26.06 12.95
CA SER A 91 -11.77 26.52 12.94
C SER A 91 -12.61 25.79 13.99
N GLU A 92 -13.49 26.48 14.66
CA GLU A 92 -14.45 25.92 15.62
C GLU A 92 -15.84 26.47 15.42
N MET A 93 -16.84 25.67 15.74
CA MET A 93 -18.24 26.07 15.69
C MET A 93 -18.57 26.91 16.93
N GLN A 94 -19.12 28.10 16.73
CA GLN A 94 -19.48 29.04 17.82
C GLN A 94 -20.98 28.99 18.17
N ASP A 95 -21.82 28.49 17.29
CA ASP A 95 -23.26 28.62 17.39
C ASP A 95 -23.93 27.24 17.48
N SER A 96 -23.67 26.50 18.60
CA SER A 96 -24.42 25.30 18.94
C SER A 96 -25.73 25.56 19.67
N SER A 97 -25.98 26.82 20.05
CA SER A 97 -27.13 27.23 20.89
C SER A 97 -28.42 27.44 20.12
N THR A 98 -28.41 27.51 18.80
CA THR A 98 -29.66 27.67 18.02
C THR A 98 -30.25 26.30 17.65
N LYS A 99 -31.57 26.17 17.76
CA LYS A 99 -32.35 24.98 17.37
C LYS A 99 -31.94 24.44 15.97
N LYS A 100 -31.80 25.33 14.98
CA LYS A 100 -31.38 24.95 13.62
C LYS A 100 -29.96 24.42 13.55
N ALA A 101 -29.05 24.90 14.38
CA ALA A 101 -27.66 24.40 14.44
C ALA A 101 -27.60 23.03 15.10
N ALA A 102 -28.34 22.80 16.18
CA ALA A 102 -28.44 21.51 16.85
C ALA A 102 -28.99 20.42 15.91
N ILE A 103 -30.07 20.70 15.19
CA ILE A 103 -30.67 19.80 14.20
C ILE A 103 -29.65 19.42 13.11
N ARG A 104 -28.92 20.41 12.56
CA ARG A 104 -27.92 20.14 11.53
C ARG A 104 -26.74 19.35 12.03
N THR A 105 -26.27 19.58 13.25
CA THR A 105 -25.17 18.86 13.87
C THR A 105 -25.57 17.40 14.11
N LEU A 106 -26.76 17.16 14.69
CA LEU A 106 -27.24 15.80 14.91
C LEU A 106 -27.55 15.03 13.62
N ALA A 107 -27.94 15.74 12.54
CA ALA A 107 -28.18 15.13 11.23
C ALA A 107 -26.89 15.06 10.34
N SER A 108 -25.72 15.30 10.91
CA SER A 108 -24.44 15.20 10.18
C SER A 108 -23.88 13.77 10.19
N ASP A 109 -22.88 13.53 9.34
CA ASP A 109 -22.16 12.25 9.24
C ASP A 109 -21.50 11.82 10.58
N ASN A 110 -21.37 12.74 11.54
CA ASN A 110 -20.84 12.45 12.88
C ASN A 110 -21.84 11.67 13.75
N PHE A 111 -23.13 11.65 13.39
CA PHE A 111 -24.19 10.94 14.10
C PHE A 111 -24.95 10.01 13.14
N PRO A 112 -24.35 8.91 12.71
CA PRO A 112 -24.85 8.06 11.61
C PRO A 112 -26.23 7.43 11.90
N SER A 113 -26.62 7.31 13.16
CA SER A 113 -27.94 6.81 13.58
C SER A 113 -29.05 7.86 13.56
N VAL A 114 -28.74 9.15 13.28
CA VAL A 114 -29.68 10.27 13.36
C VAL A 114 -29.93 10.87 11.99
N ASN A 115 -31.08 10.62 11.41
CA ASN A 115 -31.52 11.34 10.22
C ASN A 115 -32.15 12.71 10.59
N ARG A 116 -32.39 13.58 9.58
CA ARG A 116 -32.87 14.92 9.81
C ARG A 116 -34.24 14.98 10.53
N LYS A 117 -35.15 14.02 10.23
CA LYS A 117 -36.46 13.97 10.89
C LYS A 117 -36.36 13.61 12.37
N LEU A 118 -35.44 12.69 12.70
CA LEU A 118 -35.19 12.32 14.08
C LEU A 118 -34.46 13.44 14.83
N ALA A 119 -33.50 14.12 14.18
CA ALA A 119 -32.83 15.29 14.75
C ALA A 119 -33.84 16.42 15.09
N ASP A 120 -34.79 16.70 14.19
CA ASP A 120 -35.87 17.67 14.45
C ASP A 120 -36.66 17.30 15.71
N LYS A 121 -37.08 16.03 15.85
CA LYS A 121 -37.84 15.53 17.00
C LYS A 121 -37.06 15.55 18.31
N LEU A 122 -35.79 15.17 18.28
CA LEU A 122 -34.92 15.22 19.45
C LEU A 122 -34.72 16.65 19.96
N VAL A 123 -34.44 17.57 19.04
CA VAL A 123 -34.27 18.99 19.40
C VAL A 123 -35.58 19.64 19.80
N ASP A 124 -36.75 19.24 19.23
CA ASP A 124 -38.05 19.72 19.63
C ASP A 124 -38.45 19.26 21.03
N HIS A 125 -38.05 18.03 21.42
CA HIS A 125 -38.36 17.44 22.71
C HIS A 125 -37.48 18.00 23.83
N PHE A 126 -36.19 18.12 23.61
CA PHE A 126 -35.20 18.52 24.63
C PHE A 126 -34.81 19.99 24.57
N GLU A 127 -35.16 20.71 23.49
CA GLU A 127 -34.83 22.12 23.28
C GLU A 127 -33.36 22.45 23.59
N ASN A 128 -33.13 23.37 24.56
CA ASN A 128 -31.78 23.78 24.96
C ASN A 128 -31.04 22.74 25.82
N GLU A 129 -31.72 21.71 26.32
CA GLU A 129 -31.13 20.67 27.16
C GLU A 129 -30.50 19.52 26.34
N ILE A 130 -30.77 19.47 25.04
CA ILE A 130 -30.36 18.34 24.19
C ILE A 130 -28.88 17.96 24.36
N TRP A 131 -27.98 18.94 24.38
CA TRP A 131 -26.55 18.70 24.54
C TRP A 131 -26.18 18.24 25.95
N ASN A 132 -26.88 18.71 26.99
CA ASN A 132 -26.69 18.26 28.37
C ASN A 132 -27.10 16.79 28.51
N VAL A 133 -28.25 16.43 27.95
CA VAL A 133 -28.74 15.03 27.94
C VAL A 133 -27.78 14.12 27.20
N ILE A 134 -27.36 14.48 25.98
CA ILE A 134 -26.43 13.67 25.20
C ILE A 134 -25.07 13.52 25.88
N SER A 135 -24.58 14.57 26.60
CA SER A 135 -23.24 14.57 27.18
C SER A 135 -23.15 13.96 28.58
N SER A 136 -24.25 13.75 29.25
CA SER A 136 -24.32 13.28 30.63
C SER A 136 -24.57 11.76 30.71
N ASP A 137 -24.48 11.21 31.91
CA ASP A 137 -24.84 9.82 32.19
C ASP A 137 -26.34 9.55 32.05
N GLN A 138 -27.14 10.59 31.79
CA GLN A 138 -28.59 10.51 31.59
C GLN A 138 -28.97 10.42 30.07
N TRP A 139 -28.05 9.97 29.23
CA TRP A 139 -28.29 9.82 27.78
C TRP A 139 -29.44 8.85 27.45
N ASP A 140 -29.82 7.95 28.37
CA ASP A 140 -30.96 7.07 28.25
C ASP A 140 -32.31 7.85 28.15
N ARG A 141 -32.36 9.11 28.63
CA ARG A 141 -33.51 10.01 28.41
C ARG A 141 -33.81 10.27 26.93
N LEU A 142 -32.85 10.07 26.03
CA LEU A 142 -33.12 10.17 24.59
C LEU A 142 -34.22 9.18 24.14
N CYS A 143 -34.42 8.08 24.87
CA CYS A 143 -35.51 7.14 24.63
C CYS A 143 -36.92 7.71 24.95
N GLU A 144 -37.04 8.89 25.57
CA GLU A 144 -38.30 9.59 25.73
C GLU A 144 -38.90 9.95 24.33
N VAL A 145 -38.05 10.05 23.31
CA VAL A 145 -38.48 10.21 21.90
C VAL A 145 -38.78 8.82 21.31
N LYS A 146 -40.04 8.55 21.02
CA LYS A 146 -40.61 7.24 20.66
C LYS A 146 -39.87 6.44 19.55
N GLU A 147 -39.04 7.10 18.74
CA GLU A 147 -38.30 6.47 17.64
C GLU A 147 -36.85 6.11 18.03
N VAL A 148 -36.41 6.43 19.25
CA VAL A 148 -35.06 6.19 19.73
C VAL A 148 -35.06 4.93 20.58
N THR A 149 -34.33 3.91 20.11
CA THR A 149 -34.04 2.70 20.92
C THR A 149 -32.88 2.98 21.87
N LYS A 150 -32.72 2.14 22.88
CA LYS A 150 -31.60 2.28 23.85
C LYS A 150 -30.25 2.18 23.17
N GLU A 151 -30.11 1.29 22.17
CA GLU A 151 -28.91 1.18 21.36
C GLU A 151 -28.62 2.43 20.53
N MET A 152 -29.67 3.06 19.97
CA MET A 152 -29.52 4.33 19.25
C MET A 152 -29.11 5.46 20.20
N ALA A 153 -29.69 5.54 21.39
CA ALA A 153 -29.35 6.53 22.40
C ALA A 153 -27.88 6.41 22.83
N GLU A 154 -27.42 5.20 23.07
CA GLU A 154 -26.01 4.92 23.38
C GLU A 154 -25.09 5.32 22.21
N GLN A 155 -25.45 4.98 20.99
CA GLN A 155 -24.69 5.38 19.81
C GLN A 155 -24.60 6.90 19.63
N ILE A 156 -25.67 7.62 19.91
CA ILE A 156 -25.71 9.10 19.88
C ILE A 156 -24.77 9.67 20.93
N HIS A 157 -24.80 9.15 22.14
CA HIS A 157 -23.93 9.55 23.24
C HIS A 157 -22.44 9.30 22.89
N LEU A 158 -22.09 8.10 22.45
CA LEU A 158 -20.73 7.74 22.06
C LEU A 158 -20.23 8.58 20.88
N SER A 159 -21.10 8.84 19.88
CA SER A 159 -20.78 9.72 18.76
C SER A 159 -20.48 11.15 19.19
N TYR A 160 -21.21 11.66 20.19
CA TYR A 160 -20.95 12.98 20.75
C TYR A 160 -19.62 13.04 21.47
N LEU A 161 -19.32 12.07 22.34
CA LEU A 161 -18.05 12.00 23.08
C LEU A 161 -16.87 11.91 22.09
N ARG A 162 -16.98 11.04 21.08
CA ARG A 162 -15.99 10.93 20.01
C ARG A 162 -15.78 12.25 19.27
N THR A 163 -16.85 12.90 18.85
CA THR A 163 -16.79 14.19 18.14
C THR A 163 -16.14 15.28 18.99
N LYS A 164 -16.47 15.34 20.28
CA LYS A 164 -15.87 16.27 21.23
C LYS A 164 -14.37 16.00 21.41
N SER A 165 -13.99 14.76 21.61
CA SER A 165 -12.60 14.36 21.78
C SER A 165 -11.76 14.62 20.51
N ILE A 166 -12.27 14.28 19.32
CA ILE A 166 -11.66 14.61 18.02
C ILE A 166 -11.52 16.13 17.85
N THR A 167 -12.50 16.91 18.27
CA THR A 167 -12.44 18.39 18.16
C THR A 167 -11.32 18.96 19.01
N ILE A 168 -11.16 18.47 20.25
CA ILE A 168 -10.08 18.89 21.16
C ILE A 168 -8.72 18.49 20.58
N LEU A 169 -8.60 17.26 20.09
CA LEU A 169 -7.39 16.76 19.46
C LEU A 169 -7.06 17.51 18.18
N THR A 170 -8.07 17.87 17.36
CA THR A 170 -7.91 18.69 16.17
C THR A 170 -7.37 20.06 16.52
N ARG A 171 -7.90 20.69 17.54
CA ARG A 171 -7.41 21.99 18.03
C ARG A 171 -5.94 21.91 18.45
N PHE A 172 -5.54 20.84 19.10
CA PHE A 172 -4.15 20.60 19.52
C PHE A 172 -3.21 20.33 18.31
N LEU A 173 -3.62 19.47 17.35
CA LEU A 173 -2.74 18.99 16.28
C LEU A 173 -2.76 19.84 15.01
N SER A 174 -3.87 20.55 14.71
CA SER A 174 -3.98 21.38 13.50
C SER A 174 -2.95 22.50 13.43
N GLN A 175 -2.54 23.00 14.59
CA GLN A 175 -1.48 24.01 14.70
C GLN A 175 -0.11 23.51 14.18
N TYR A 176 0.10 22.19 14.12
CA TYR A 176 1.29 21.55 13.57
C TYR A 176 1.10 21.08 12.12
N GLY A 177 -0.01 21.49 11.47
CA GLY A 177 -0.31 21.14 10.08
C GLY A 177 -0.67 19.65 9.87
N ILE A 178 -1.22 19.00 10.90
CA ILE A 178 -1.67 17.61 10.83
C ILE A 178 -3.06 17.56 10.22
N THR A 179 -3.28 16.64 9.27
CA THR A 179 -4.57 16.48 8.57
C THR A 179 -5.59 15.73 9.41
N SER A 180 -6.90 15.96 9.20
CA SER A 180 -7.99 15.27 9.91
C SER A 180 -7.84 13.76 9.88
N ARG A 181 -7.52 13.20 8.73
CA ARG A 181 -7.37 11.75 8.57
C ARG A 181 -6.32 11.15 9.51
N VAL A 182 -5.23 11.88 9.73
CA VAL A 182 -4.19 11.45 10.69
C VAL A 182 -4.69 11.65 12.12
N ILE A 183 -5.42 12.74 12.38
CA ILE A 183 -6.01 13.04 13.69
C ILE A 183 -7.02 11.96 14.09
N GLU A 184 -7.90 11.54 13.17
CA GLU A 184 -8.87 10.46 13.40
C GLU A 184 -8.16 9.15 13.75
N LYS A 185 -7.11 8.77 13.01
CA LYS A 185 -6.32 7.57 13.30
C LYS A 185 -5.63 7.63 14.68
N ILE A 186 -5.12 8.80 15.04
CA ILE A 186 -4.51 9.02 16.36
C ILE A 186 -5.57 8.87 17.46
N HIS A 187 -6.75 9.44 17.24
CA HIS A 187 -7.87 9.31 18.15
C HIS A 187 -8.35 7.85 18.29
N ASP A 188 -8.44 7.11 17.18
CA ASP A 188 -8.86 5.70 17.22
C ASP A 188 -7.93 4.82 18.06
N VAL A 189 -6.63 5.16 18.12
CA VAL A 189 -5.64 4.42 18.92
C VAL A 189 -5.55 4.91 20.37
N TYR A 190 -5.59 6.23 20.61
CA TYR A 190 -5.30 6.80 21.93
C TYR A 190 -6.52 7.37 22.66
N GLN A 191 -7.60 7.56 21.93
CA GLN A 191 -8.84 8.14 22.48
C GLN A 191 -8.59 9.43 23.26
N GLU A 192 -9.08 9.54 24.48
CA GLU A 192 -8.95 10.73 25.31
C GLU A 192 -7.52 11.00 25.81
N GLU A 193 -6.66 9.96 25.85
CA GLU A 193 -5.27 10.09 26.29
C GLU A 193 -4.33 10.63 25.20
N ALA A 194 -4.84 10.87 23.99
CA ALA A 194 -4.04 11.25 22.82
C ALA A 194 -3.13 12.45 23.08
N ILE A 195 -3.66 13.53 23.63
CA ILE A 195 -2.88 14.75 23.90
C ILE A 195 -1.78 14.49 24.91
N GLN A 196 -2.07 13.79 26.00
CA GLN A 196 -1.10 13.48 27.03
C GLN A 196 0.04 12.62 26.49
N LYS A 197 -0.29 11.55 25.75
CA LYS A 197 0.71 10.64 25.15
C LYS A 197 1.60 11.34 24.13
N ILE A 198 1.01 12.17 23.26
CA ILE A 198 1.75 12.92 22.24
C ILE A 198 2.62 14.00 22.88
N SER A 199 2.12 14.72 23.90
CA SER A 199 2.91 15.74 24.58
C SER A 199 4.08 15.14 25.34
N THR A 200 3.96 13.91 25.83
CA THR A 200 5.05 13.20 26.52
C THR A 200 6.10 12.69 25.54
N ASP A 201 5.69 11.93 24.52
CA ASP A 201 6.57 11.39 23.46
C ASP A 201 5.82 11.32 22.13
N PRO A 202 5.96 12.32 21.24
CA PRO A 202 5.31 12.29 19.93
C PRO A 202 5.83 11.17 19.03
N TYR A 203 7.06 10.66 19.23
CA TYR A 203 7.65 9.62 18.39
C TYR A 203 7.08 8.24 18.63
N ARG A 204 6.37 8.02 19.74
CA ARG A 204 5.67 6.74 19.98
C ARG A 204 4.62 6.42 18.89
N MET A 205 4.04 7.45 18.27
CA MET A 205 3.07 7.27 17.19
C MET A 205 3.63 6.53 15.96
N ILE A 206 4.96 6.51 15.78
CA ILE A 206 5.60 5.79 14.65
C ILE A 206 5.29 4.29 14.72
N ASP A 207 5.28 3.75 15.93
CA ASP A 207 5.08 2.32 16.17
C ASP A 207 3.61 1.98 16.47
N GLU A 208 2.85 2.91 17.04
CA GLU A 208 1.51 2.67 17.56
C GLU A 208 0.38 3.10 16.61
N VAL A 209 0.63 4.07 15.69
CA VAL A 209 -0.41 4.62 14.80
C VAL A 209 -0.08 4.34 13.34
N LYS A 210 -0.83 3.45 12.71
CA LYS A 210 -0.60 3.04 11.32
C LYS A 210 -0.64 4.22 10.34
N GLY A 211 0.48 4.44 9.63
CA GLY A 211 0.63 5.49 8.62
C GLY A 211 1.05 6.85 9.17
N VAL A 212 1.47 6.90 10.44
CA VAL A 212 2.18 8.06 11.01
C VAL A 212 3.67 7.78 10.95
N GLY A 213 4.43 8.62 10.26
CA GLY A 213 5.87 8.49 10.11
C GLY A 213 6.65 9.53 10.91
N PHE A 214 7.99 9.42 10.85
CA PHE A 214 8.90 10.31 11.56
C PHE A 214 8.63 11.79 11.27
N GLU A 215 8.41 12.18 10.00
CA GLU A 215 8.19 13.58 9.63
C GLU A 215 6.97 14.20 10.32
N THR A 216 5.91 13.42 10.49
CA THR A 216 4.71 13.88 11.20
C THR A 216 5.00 14.10 12.68
N CYS A 217 5.68 13.15 13.32
CA CYS A 217 6.08 13.24 14.72
C CYS A 217 7.09 14.38 14.97
N ASP A 218 8.07 14.50 14.08
CA ASP A 218 9.12 15.54 14.17
C ASP A 218 8.56 16.96 13.99
N ARG A 219 7.55 17.12 13.13
CA ARG A 219 6.83 18.39 12.97
C ARG A 219 6.09 18.80 14.24
N ILE A 220 5.43 17.84 14.90
CA ILE A 220 4.75 18.08 16.20
C ILE A 220 5.81 18.46 17.25
N ALA A 221 6.87 17.66 17.36
CA ALA A 221 7.93 17.87 18.35
C ALA A 221 8.62 19.23 18.18
N LYS A 222 8.96 19.63 16.95
CA LYS A 222 9.53 20.95 16.62
C LYS A 222 8.56 22.09 16.94
N GLY A 223 7.29 21.93 16.57
CA GLY A 223 6.28 22.94 16.89
C GLY A 223 6.03 23.12 18.38
N MET A 224 6.13 22.07 19.18
CA MET A 224 6.09 22.16 20.65
C MET A 224 7.32 22.87 21.22
N TYR A 225 8.52 22.62 20.67
CA TYR A 225 9.75 23.31 21.02
C TYR A 225 9.66 24.82 20.72
N GLU A 226 9.25 25.21 19.52
CA GLU A 226 9.12 26.62 19.08
C GLU A 226 8.15 27.41 19.96
N ARG A 227 7.24 26.77 20.68
CA ARG A 227 6.30 27.39 21.62
C ARG A 227 6.77 27.40 23.07
N GLY A 228 7.94 26.85 23.32
CA GLY A 228 8.46 26.73 24.69
C GLY A 228 7.75 25.67 25.53
N GLU A 229 6.93 24.80 24.93
CA GLU A 229 6.22 23.74 25.62
C GLU A 229 7.15 22.58 26.01
N LYS A 230 8.30 22.44 25.35
CA LYS A 230 9.28 21.38 25.61
C LYS A 230 10.70 21.91 25.34
N ILE A 231 11.57 21.79 26.32
CA ILE A 231 12.99 22.15 26.22
C ILE A 231 13.76 20.90 25.71
N ASP A 232 14.78 21.11 24.86
CA ASP A 232 15.71 20.10 24.33
C ASP A 232 15.14 18.99 23.39
N VAL A 233 14.03 19.24 22.71
CA VAL A 233 13.49 18.25 21.79
C VAL A 233 14.44 17.99 20.62
N LEU A 234 15.13 19.02 20.10
CA LEU A 234 15.92 18.94 18.87
C LEU A 234 17.16 18.03 19.00
N GLN A 235 17.77 17.98 20.19
CA GLN A 235 18.92 17.12 20.51
C GLN A 235 18.55 15.89 21.32
N SER A 236 17.25 15.67 21.58
CA SER A 236 16.84 14.57 22.42
C SER A 236 17.24 13.22 21.80
N GLN A 237 17.74 12.33 22.64
CA GLN A 237 18.15 10.98 22.26
C GLN A 237 16.98 10.23 21.58
N ARG A 238 15.76 10.42 22.09
CA ARG A 238 14.55 9.78 21.50
C ARG A 238 14.28 10.24 20.07
N ARG A 239 14.44 11.53 19.77
CA ARG A 239 14.32 12.05 18.40
C ARG A 239 15.35 11.43 17.47
N ILE A 240 16.61 11.39 17.90
CA ILE A 240 17.71 10.84 17.10
C ILE A 240 17.49 9.35 16.84
N GLN A 241 17.11 8.57 17.84
CA GLN A 241 16.76 7.16 17.71
C GLN A 241 15.62 6.93 16.71
N ALA A 242 14.54 7.69 16.86
CA ALA A 242 13.39 7.62 15.96
C ALA A 242 13.79 7.96 14.51
N CYS A 243 14.67 8.95 14.31
CA CYS A 243 15.18 9.30 12.99
C CYS A 243 16.06 8.20 12.39
N ILE A 244 16.98 7.62 13.17
CA ILE A 244 17.84 6.50 12.72
C ILE A 244 16.97 5.33 12.27
N MET A 245 16.02 4.90 13.10
CA MET A 245 15.12 3.79 12.78
C MET A 245 14.24 4.08 11.57
N ALA A 246 13.69 5.29 11.45
CA ALA A 246 12.88 5.70 10.31
C ALA A 246 13.71 5.75 9.03
N SER A 247 14.95 6.25 9.08
CA SER A 247 15.86 6.30 7.94
C SER A 247 16.29 4.89 7.50
N LEU A 248 16.58 4.00 8.46
CA LEU A 248 16.91 2.61 8.19
C LEU A 248 15.73 1.86 7.54
N LYS A 249 14.52 1.95 8.11
CA LYS A 249 13.30 1.36 7.56
C LYS A 249 12.99 1.88 6.15
N GLN A 250 13.08 3.19 5.97
CA GLN A 250 12.78 3.81 4.67
C GLN A 250 13.78 3.40 3.59
N GLU A 251 15.08 3.35 3.90
CA GLU A 251 16.09 2.95 2.93
C GLU A 251 15.98 1.46 2.59
N CYS A 252 15.76 0.60 3.57
CA CYS A 252 15.48 -0.82 3.33
C CYS A 252 14.26 -1.00 2.43
N SER A 253 13.14 -0.33 2.74
CA SER A 253 11.92 -0.41 1.94
C SER A 253 12.09 0.18 0.53
N ALA A 254 12.83 1.28 0.39
CA ALA A 254 13.07 1.91 -0.91
C ALA A 254 14.00 1.08 -1.81
N THR A 255 14.97 0.34 -1.25
CA THR A 255 15.90 -0.50 -1.99
C THR A 255 15.48 -1.97 -2.07
N GLY A 256 14.55 -2.39 -1.22
CA GLY A 256 14.22 -3.79 -0.96
C GLY A 256 15.35 -4.53 -0.24
N GLY A 257 16.32 -3.82 0.34
CA GLY A 257 17.46 -4.40 1.06
C GLY A 257 17.12 -4.79 2.49
N MET A 258 17.92 -5.67 3.07
CA MET A 258 17.82 -6.13 4.46
C MET A 258 18.67 -5.29 5.41
N TYR A 259 19.63 -4.54 4.90
CA TYR A 259 20.55 -3.69 5.65
C TYR A 259 20.91 -2.42 4.89
N VAL A 260 21.48 -1.48 5.61
CA VAL A 260 22.06 -0.25 5.08
C VAL A 260 23.51 -0.13 5.56
N GLU A 261 24.40 0.36 4.70
CA GLU A 261 25.78 0.64 5.11
C GLU A 261 25.82 1.75 6.16
N GLY A 262 26.66 1.58 7.20
CA GLY A 262 26.71 2.48 8.36
C GLY A 262 26.98 3.95 8.00
N ASN A 263 27.95 4.20 7.10
CA ASN A 263 28.26 5.55 6.65
C ASN A 263 27.09 6.20 5.88
N HIS A 264 26.39 5.41 5.07
CA HIS A 264 25.22 5.88 4.35
C HIS A 264 24.06 6.19 5.30
N LEU A 265 23.79 5.30 6.26
CA LEU A 265 22.76 5.52 7.29
C LEU A 265 23.05 6.77 8.13
N TYR A 266 24.32 6.95 8.55
CA TYR A 266 24.73 8.16 9.25
C TYR A 266 24.42 9.41 8.43
N ARG A 267 24.86 9.47 7.17
CA ARG A 267 24.66 10.63 6.28
C ARG A 267 23.17 10.97 6.11
N ILE A 268 22.33 9.99 5.73
CA ILE A 268 20.90 10.25 5.46
C ILE A 268 20.13 10.62 6.73
N SER A 269 20.47 10.06 7.88
CA SER A 269 19.83 10.41 9.14
C SER A 269 20.26 11.79 9.64
N MET A 270 21.52 12.17 9.46
CA MET A 270 22.02 13.51 9.83
C MET A 270 21.42 14.60 8.92
N GLU A 271 21.33 14.36 7.61
CA GLU A 271 20.65 15.27 6.68
C GLU A 271 19.19 15.50 7.11
N ARG A 272 18.49 14.43 7.52
CA ARG A 272 17.10 14.48 7.97
C ARG A 272 16.92 15.21 9.30
N LEU A 273 17.79 14.93 10.27
CA LEU A 273 17.77 15.58 11.59
C LEU A 273 18.01 17.09 11.51
N ASN A 274 18.87 17.51 10.63
CA ASN A 274 19.27 18.92 10.47
C ASN A 274 18.49 19.68 9.38
N LYS A 275 17.55 19.03 8.69
CA LYS A 275 16.74 19.64 7.63
C LYS A 275 15.86 20.78 8.18
N GLY A 276 15.97 21.95 7.54
CA GLY A 276 15.12 23.12 7.84
C GLY A 276 15.45 23.83 9.15
N LEU A 277 16.56 23.50 9.80
CA LEU A 277 17.06 24.24 10.95
C LEU A 277 17.95 25.40 10.47
N ASN A 278 17.63 26.60 10.93
CA ASN A 278 18.52 27.75 10.75
C ASN A 278 19.62 27.68 11.81
N LEU A 279 20.85 27.41 11.37
CA LEU A 279 22.00 27.22 12.25
C LEU A 279 22.34 28.46 13.09
N MET A 280 21.94 29.65 12.63
CA MET A 280 22.15 30.90 13.37
C MET A 280 21.08 31.14 14.45
N GLU A 281 19.86 30.67 14.22
CA GLU A 281 18.74 30.84 15.15
C GLU A 281 18.65 29.73 16.22
N HIS A 282 19.18 28.55 15.88
CA HIS A 282 19.13 27.37 16.76
C HIS A 282 20.49 26.67 16.89
N PRO A 283 21.51 27.34 17.49
CA PRO A 283 22.86 26.76 17.63
C PRO A 283 22.86 25.44 18.42
N GLN A 284 21.91 25.29 19.36
CA GLN A 284 21.75 24.09 20.18
C GLN A 284 20.94 22.98 19.46
N GLY A 285 20.32 23.31 18.33
CA GLY A 285 19.50 22.37 17.56
C GLY A 285 20.28 21.41 16.67
N LEU A 286 21.58 21.58 16.53
CA LEU A 286 22.43 20.72 15.72
C LEU A 286 22.69 19.39 16.43
N VAL A 287 22.32 18.30 15.78
CA VAL A 287 22.75 16.97 16.21
C VAL A 287 24.20 16.77 15.77
N THR A 288 25.08 16.47 16.75
CA THR A 288 26.49 16.16 16.50
C THR A 288 26.69 14.66 16.25
N MET A 289 27.88 14.30 15.76
CA MET A 289 28.26 12.90 15.57
C MET A 289 28.22 12.11 16.90
N ASP A 290 28.66 12.74 18.00
CA ASP A 290 28.67 12.08 19.32
C ASP A 290 27.27 11.76 19.81
N LEU A 291 26.32 12.70 19.66
CA LEU A 291 24.90 12.47 20.00
C LEU A 291 24.30 11.37 19.14
N TRP A 292 24.63 11.32 17.86
CA TRP A 292 24.19 10.27 16.97
C TRP A 292 24.75 8.90 17.39
N GLN A 293 26.06 8.83 17.68
CA GLN A 293 26.71 7.58 18.12
C GLN A 293 26.14 7.09 19.45
N LEU A 294 25.86 7.99 20.41
CA LEU A 294 25.22 7.66 21.66
C LEU A 294 23.83 7.04 21.43
N ALA A 295 23.00 7.69 20.62
CA ALA A 295 21.68 7.21 20.27
C ALA A 295 21.72 5.85 19.52
N PHE A 296 22.67 5.67 18.62
CA PHE A 296 22.88 4.44 17.90
C PHE A 296 23.35 3.30 18.81
N SER A 297 24.25 3.58 19.76
CA SER A 297 24.71 2.61 20.77
C SER A 297 23.56 2.12 21.65
N ASP A 298 22.69 3.04 22.09
CA ASP A 298 21.51 2.68 22.87
C ASP A 298 20.50 1.82 22.06
N LEU A 299 20.32 2.10 20.77
CA LEU A 299 19.52 1.24 19.89
C LEU A 299 20.09 -0.17 19.78
N LYS A 300 21.42 -0.31 19.76
CA LYS A 300 22.09 -1.63 19.77
C LYS A 300 21.93 -2.34 21.11
N GLU A 301 22.10 -1.64 22.22
CA GLU A 301 21.91 -2.19 23.56
C GLU A 301 20.48 -2.68 23.80
N LYS A 302 19.50 -1.94 23.27
CA LYS A 302 18.08 -2.34 23.28
C LYS A 302 17.76 -3.48 22.31
N GLY A 303 18.72 -3.92 21.50
CA GLY A 303 18.52 -4.98 20.52
C GLY A 303 17.58 -4.61 19.35
N LEU A 304 17.42 -3.31 19.05
CA LEU A 304 16.58 -2.84 17.95
C LEU A 304 17.33 -2.81 16.62
N VAL A 305 18.65 -2.64 16.66
CA VAL A 305 19.54 -2.69 15.50
C VAL A 305 20.71 -3.63 15.73
N VAL A 306 21.20 -4.22 14.64
CA VAL A 306 22.36 -5.10 14.65
C VAL A 306 23.43 -4.54 13.70
N ASP A 307 24.64 -4.35 14.19
CA ASP A 307 25.82 -3.90 13.45
C ASP A 307 26.69 -5.11 13.08
N ARG A 308 26.66 -5.53 11.81
CA ARG A 308 27.51 -6.58 11.25
C ARG A 308 28.76 -5.98 10.64
N ARG A 309 29.92 -6.36 11.15
CA ARG A 309 31.21 -5.81 10.76
C ARG A 309 31.98 -6.79 9.91
N PHE A 310 32.50 -6.33 8.80
CA PHE A 310 33.34 -7.09 7.91
C PHE A 310 34.66 -6.37 7.66
N ASN A 311 35.76 -7.08 7.79
CA ASN A 311 37.08 -6.55 7.49
C ASN A 311 37.28 -6.55 5.96
N THR A 312 37.61 -5.41 5.40
CA THR A 312 38.05 -5.31 4.03
C THR A 312 39.61 -5.47 4.03
N GLY A 313 40.18 -6.24 3.11
CA GLY A 313 41.61 -6.55 3.09
C GLY A 313 42.58 -5.36 3.09
N CYS A 314 42.11 -4.13 3.13
CA CYS A 314 42.86 -2.87 3.12
C CYS A 314 42.73 -2.08 4.43
N ASN A 315 42.72 -2.72 5.59
CA ASN A 315 42.57 -2.10 6.93
C ASN A 315 41.28 -1.31 7.18
N GLY A 316 40.22 -1.46 6.35
CA GLY A 316 38.92 -0.87 6.53
C GLY A 316 37.91 -1.87 7.11
N GLN A 317 36.93 -1.36 7.84
CA GLN A 317 35.75 -2.12 8.25
C GLN A 317 34.51 -1.58 7.55
N ILE A 318 33.71 -2.49 7.00
CA ILE A 318 32.38 -2.16 6.50
C ILE A 318 31.37 -2.53 7.59
N HIS A 319 30.52 -1.60 7.94
CA HIS A 319 29.43 -1.73 8.90
C HIS A 319 28.12 -1.91 8.14
N LEU A 320 27.46 -3.04 8.29
CA LEU A 320 26.15 -3.32 7.72
C LEU A 320 25.12 -3.30 8.85
N ILE A 321 24.26 -2.29 8.81
CA ILE A 321 23.30 -2.03 9.87
C ILE A 321 21.95 -2.65 9.48
N TYR A 322 21.49 -3.57 10.30
CA TYR A 322 20.21 -4.24 10.18
C TYR A 322 19.20 -3.72 11.20
N ILE A 323 17.91 -3.76 10.86
CA ILE A 323 16.85 -3.87 11.84
C ILE A 323 16.97 -5.27 12.46
N ALA A 324 16.85 -5.39 13.77
CA ALA A 324 17.12 -6.66 14.47
C ALA A 324 16.27 -7.82 13.95
N ASP A 325 14.99 -7.59 13.70
CA ASP A 325 14.08 -8.60 13.15
C ASP A 325 14.50 -9.07 11.75
N TYR A 326 15.08 -8.18 10.93
CA TYR A 326 15.57 -8.52 9.60
C TYR A 326 16.81 -9.40 9.67
N ASP A 327 17.78 -9.06 10.55
CA ASP A 327 18.97 -9.91 10.77
C ASP A 327 18.58 -11.27 11.29
N TRP A 328 17.63 -11.32 12.23
CA TRP A 328 17.16 -12.56 12.80
C TRP A 328 16.46 -13.44 11.76
N ALA A 329 15.53 -12.85 10.99
CA ALA A 329 14.79 -13.55 9.95
C ALA A 329 15.74 -14.17 8.90
N GLU A 330 16.71 -13.40 8.43
CA GLU A 330 17.68 -13.86 7.44
C GLU A 330 18.56 -15.01 7.97
N ARG A 331 18.99 -14.93 9.24
CA ARG A 331 19.73 -16.01 9.90
C ARG A 331 18.88 -17.26 10.06
N ASN A 332 17.66 -17.11 10.53
CA ASN A 332 16.76 -18.23 10.76
C ASN A 332 16.41 -18.94 9.45
N VAL A 333 16.11 -18.19 8.39
CA VAL A 333 15.89 -18.75 7.05
C VAL A 333 17.10 -19.57 6.60
N ALA A 334 18.33 -19.03 6.73
CA ALA A 334 19.54 -19.77 6.37
C ALA A 334 19.69 -21.08 7.14
N CYS A 335 19.53 -21.04 8.48
CA CYS A 335 19.65 -22.21 9.33
C CYS A 335 18.58 -23.29 9.03
N ARG A 336 17.32 -22.86 8.87
CA ARG A 336 16.21 -23.78 8.59
C ARG A 336 16.35 -24.45 7.22
N PHE A 337 16.74 -23.71 6.18
CA PHE A 337 16.96 -24.29 4.85
C PHE A 337 18.08 -25.34 4.84
N LEU A 338 19.17 -25.09 5.53
CA LEU A 338 20.25 -26.08 5.66
C LEU A 338 19.81 -27.31 6.46
N ALA A 339 19.05 -27.13 7.55
CA ALA A 339 18.51 -28.24 8.32
C ALA A 339 17.48 -29.07 7.51
N MET A 340 16.71 -28.43 6.65
CA MET A 340 15.77 -29.12 5.76
C MET A 340 16.46 -29.77 4.56
N ASN A 341 17.68 -29.37 4.18
CA ASN A 341 18.42 -29.95 3.07
C ASN A 341 19.01 -31.31 3.44
N ARG A 342 18.16 -32.30 3.55
CA ARG A 342 18.42 -33.66 3.95
C ARG A 342 17.76 -34.64 2.98
N THR A 343 18.26 -35.88 2.94
CA THR A 343 17.60 -36.95 2.22
C THR A 343 16.28 -37.35 2.93
N VAL A 344 15.22 -37.47 2.19
CA VAL A 344 13.92 -37.92 2.70
C VAL A 344 14.00 -39.42 2.99
N THR A 345 13.60 -39.80 4.17
CA THR A 345 13.47 -41.24 4.55
C THR A 345 12.05 -41.70 4.23
N GLY A 346 11.92 -42.93 3.71
CA GLY A 346 10.63 -43.55 3.42
C GLY A 346 10.19 -43.50 1.95
N ILE A 347 10.94 -42.85 1.07
CA ILE A 347 10.76 -42.93 -0.39
C ILE A 347 12.07 -43.35 -1.01
N SER A 348 12.09 -44.52 -1.65
CA SER A 348 13.28 -44.94 -2.40
C SER A 348 13.35 -44.29 -3.77
N GLN A 349 14.55 -44.20 -4.32
CA GLN A 349 14.75 -43.65 -5.66
C GLN A 349 13.95 -44.40 -6.72
N ASN A 350 13.92 -45.74 -6.66
CA ASN A 350 13.18 -46.56 -7.62
C ASN A 350 11.68 -46.29 -7.55
N GLU A 351 11.10 -46.15 -6.36
CA GLU A 351 9.66 -45.83 -6.18
C GLU A 351 9.34 -44.46 -6.73
N ALA A 352 10.17 -43.45 -6.44
CA ALA A 352 10.00 -42.09 -6.99
C ALA A 352 10.06 -42.08 -8.53
N GLU A 353 11.08 -42.79 -9.11
CA GLU A 353 11.20 -42.91 -10.56
C GLU A 353 9.99 -43.59 -11.19
N GLN A 354 9.53 -44.70 -10.61
CA GLN A 354 8.37 -45.43 -11.13
C GLN A 354 7.09 -44.58 -11.05
N ALA A 355 6.85 -43.91 -9.95
CA ALA A 355 5.68 -43.04 -9.77
C ALA A 355 5.66 -41.88 -10.79
N VAL A 356 6.79 -41.19 -10.97
CA VAL A 356 6.92 -40.09 -11.93
C VAL A 356 6.79 -40.60 -13.38
N LYS A 357 7.43 -41.71 -13.74
CA LYS A 357 7.28 -42.31 -15.07
C LYS A 357 5.85 -42.75 -15.38
N GLN A 358 5.15 -43.37 -14.42
CA GLN A 358 3.74 -43.77 -14.57
C GLN A 358 2.84 -42.52 -14.74
N TYR A 359 3.06 -41.48 -13.95
CA TYR A 359 2.34 -40.22 -14.14
C TYR A 359 2.61 -39.62 -15.51
N SER A 360 3.88 -39.51 -15.93
CA SER A 360 4.25 -38.97 -17.23
C SER A 360 3.61 -39.72 -18.40
N ALA A 361 3.60 -41.06 -18.34
CA ALA A 361 3.00 -41.90 -19.36
C ALA A 361 1.48 -41.76 -19.44
N SER A 362 0.82 -41.38 -18.37
CA SER A 362 -0.64 -41.15 -18.33
C SER A 362 -1.06 -39.79 -18.91
N GLN A 363 -0.12 -38.88 -19.16
CA GLN A 363 -0.43 -37.54 -19.66
C GLN A 363 -0.47 -37.54 -21.19
N LYS A 364 -1.34 -36.66 -21.76
CA LYS A 364 -1.41 -36.43 -23.22
C LYS A 364 -0.06 -35.99 -23.80
N PHE A 365 0.69 -35.20 -23.02
CA PHE A 365 2.05 -34.78 -23.34
C PHE A 365 2.97 -35.25 -22.21
N PRO A 366 3.85 -36.25 -22.45
CA PRO A 366 4.78 -36.73 -21.43
C PRO A 366 5.72 -35.64 -20.93
N LEU A 367 6.13 -35.72 -19.66
CA LEU A 367 7.11 -34.82 -19.10
C LEU A 367 8.49 -35.04 -19.78
N SER A 368 9.19 -33.93 -20.01
CA SER A 368 10.57 -33.99 -20.48
C SER A 368 11.50 -34.63 -19.43
N LYS A 369 12.68 -35.06 -19.85
CA LYS A 369 13.67 -35.66 -18.93
C LYS A 369 14.02 -34.72 -17.78
N ASN A 370 14.22 -33.42 -18.09
CA ASN A 370 14.53 -32.39 -17.10
C ASN A 370 13.37 -32.21 -16.09
N GLN A 371 12.13 -32.21 -16.56
CA GLN A 371 10.94 -32.13 -15.70
C GLN A 371 10.79 -33.38 -14.82
N GLN A 372 11.02 -34.58 -15.36
CA GLN A 372 10.98 -35.81 -14.60
C GLN A 372 12.06 -35.83 -13.51
N GLU A 373 13.30 -35.46 -13.84
CA GLU A 373 14.38 -35.39 -12.87
C GLU A 373 14.07 -34.39 -11.75
N ALA A 374 13.58 -33.20 -12.07
CA ALA A 374 13.14 -32.21 -11.07
C ALA A 374 12.09 -32.81 -10.10
N CYS A 375 11.08 -33.54 -10.60
CA CYS A 375 10.10 -34.22 -9.78
C CYS A 375 10.71 -35.29 -8.88
N ILE A 376 11.50 -36.21 -9.45
CA ILE A 376 12.12 -37.33 -8.72
C ILE A 376 12.99 -36.78 -7.60
N ARG A 377 13.89 -35.86 -7.89
CA ARG A 377 14.83 -35.30 -6.93
C ARG A 377 14.12 -34.53 -5.83
N SER A 378 13.04 -33.77 -6.16
CA SER A 378 12.25 -33.02 -5.17
C SER A 378 11.50 -33.93 -4.20
N LEU A 379 11.12 -35.16 -4.61
CA LEU A 379 10.53 -36.16 -3.71
C LEU A 379 11.55 -36.79 -2.74
N LEU A 380 12.83 -36.77 -3.10
CA LEU A 380 13.91 -37.38 -2.34
C LEU A 380 14.68 -36.41 -1.43
N THR A 381 14.38 -35.13 -1.51
CA THR A 381 15.10 -34.07 -0.79
C THR A 381 14.15 -33.28 0.08
N GLY A 382 14.53 -33.00 1.33
CA GLY A 382 13.66 -32.27 2.27
C GLY A 382 13.37 -30.83 1.87
N VAL A 383 14.22 -30.22 1.01
CA VAL A 383 13.95 -28.91 0.39
C VAL A 383 14.52 -28.87 -1.02
N SER A 384 13.78 -28.28 -1.96
CA SER A 384 14.21 -28.07 -3.34
C SER A 384 13.58 -26.82 -3.96
N ILE A 385 14.24 -26.32 -5.01
CA ILE A 385 13.79 -25.17 -5.78
C ILE A 385 13.61 -25.60 -7.24
N ILE A 386 12.47 -25.27 -7.82
CA ILE A 386 12.18 -25.44 -9.24
C ILE A 386 11.98 -24.05 -9.85
N THR A 387 12.86 -23.64 -10.72
CA THR A 387 12.81 -22.32 -11.36
C THR A 387 12.77 -22.45 -12.88
N GLY A 388 12.08 -21.53 -13.53
CA GLY A 388 11.98 -21.49 -14.97
C GLY A 388 11.06 -20.39 -15.44
N GLY A 389 11.22 -19.96 -16.67
CA GLY A 389 10.41 -18.93 -17.31
C GLY A 389 8.95 -19.35 -17.55
N PRO A 390 8.17 -18.48 -18.20
CA PRO A 390 6.79 -18.79 -18.59
C PRO A 390 6.77 -19.96 -19.59
N GLY A 391 5.74 -20.81 -19.47
CA GLY A 391 5.55 -21.92 -20.40
C GLY A 391 6.52 -23.12 -20.25
N THR A 392 7.39 -23.13 -19.25
CA THR A 392 8.32 -24.27 -19.00
C THR A 392 7.66 -25.46 -18.30
N GLY A 393 6.35 -25.41 -18.06
CA GLY A 393 5.60 -26.52 -17.49
C GLY A 393 5.65 -26.62 -15.97
N LYS A 394 5.94 -25.53 -15.24
CA LYS A 394 5.93 -25.50 -13.76
C LYS A 394 4.66 -26.12 -13.17
N THR A 395 3.50 -25.75 -13.68
CA THR A 395 2.20 -26.29 -13.23
C THR A 395 2.07 -27.82 -13.47
N THR A 396 2.61 -28.31 -14.59
CA THR A 396 2.60 -29.76 -14.92
C THR A 396 3.47 -30.53 -13.94
N ILE A 397 4.62 -29.98 -13.58
CA ILE A 397 5.50 -30.53 -12.55
C ILE A 397 4.81 -30.56 -11.19
N LEU A 398 4.09 -29.50 -10.81
CA LEU A 398 3.33 -29.47 -9.56
C LEU A 398 2.29 -30.59 -9.49
N LYS A 399 1.54 -30.80 -10.57
CA LYS A 399 0.58 -31.95 -10.63
C LYS A 399 1.27 -33.28 -10.46
N CYS A 400 2.41 -33.47 -11.14
CA CYS A 400 3.21 -34.69 -11.04
C CYS A 400 3.69 -34.93 -9.60
N LEU A 401 4.26 -33.90 -8.96
CA LEU A 401 4.74 -33.96 -7.58
C LEU A 401 3.64 -34.32 -6.60
N ILE A 402 2.51 -33.59 -6.64
CA ILE A 402 1.37 -33.84 -5.76
C ILE A 402 0.85 -35.26 -5.92
N SER A 403 0.57 -35.66 -7.16
CA SER A 403 0.03 -36.99 -7.45
C SER A 403 0.98 -38.12 -7.06
N SER A 404 2.28 -37.98 -7.39
CA SER A 404 3.31 -38.97 -7.06
C SER A 404 3.51 -39.08 -5.55
N PHE A 405 3.60 -37.96 -4.84
CA PHE A 405 3.77 -37.96 -3.39
C PHE A 405 2.60 -38.60 -2.66
N GLN A 406 1.37 -38.22 -3.01
CA GLN A 406 0.17 -38.84 -2.40
C GLN A 406 0.09 -40.33 -2.64
N LYS A 407 0.44 -40.78 -3.85
CA LYS A 407 0.45 -42.19 -4.20
C LYS A 407 1.49 -42.99 -3.41
N LEU A 408 2.66 -42.39 -3.17
CA LEU A 408 3.77 -43.06 -2.49
C LEU A 408 3.61 -43.10 -0.97
N THR A 409 3.09 -42.02 -0.38
CA THR A 409 3.10 -41.85 1.07
C THR A 409 1.74 -41.82 1.74
N GLY A 410 0.68 -41.43 1.03
CA GLY A 410 -0.62 -41.14 1.63
C GLY A 410 -0.64 -39.91 2.55
N GLU A 411 0.49 -39.22 2.70
CA GLU A 411 0.65 -38.05 3.58
C GLU A 411 -0.02 -36.79 3.02
N PRO A 412 -0.35 -35.81 3.87
CA PRO A 412 -1.01 -34.59 3.43
C PRO A 412 -0.10 -33.74 2.51
N VAL A 413 -0.76 -33.02 1.61
CA VAL A 413 -0.13 -32.01 0.76
C VAL A 413 -0.69 -30.66 1.10
N THR A 414 0.15 -29.65 1.25
CA THR A 414 -0.23 -28.26 1.48
C THR A 414 0.27 -27.40 0.33
N CYS A 415 -0.66 -26.81 -0.43
CA CYS A 415 -0.34 -25.92 -1.54
C CYS A 415 -0.57 -24.47 -1.13
N MET A 416 0.42 -23.62 -1.38
CA MET A 416 0.38 -22.21 -1.00
C MET A 416 0.93 -21.30 -2.11
N ALA A 417 0.48 -20.03 -2.09
CA ALA A 417 1.04 -18.98 -2.92
C ALA A 417 1.03 -17.63 -2.15
N PRO A 418 1.83 -16.64 -2.55
CA PRO A 418 1.87 -15.34 -1.86
C PRO A 418 0.60 -14.51 -2.00
N THR A 419 -0.17 -14.67 -3.07
CA THR A 419 -1.39 -13.90 -3.36
C THR A 419 -2.62 -14.79 -3.54
N GLY A 420 -3.82 -14.23 -3.26
CA GLY A 420 -5.09 -14.95 -3.44
C GLY A 420 -5.31 -15.39 -4.88
N LYS A 421 -4.95 -14.54 -5.85
CA LYS A 421 -5.07 -14.84 -7.28
C LYS A 421 -4.15 -15.99 -7.72
N ALA A 422 -2.90 -16.01 -7.25
CA ALA A 422 -1.97 -17.10 -7.50
C ALA A 422 -2.45 -18.41 -6.85
N ALA A 423 -2.96 -18.36 -5.62
CA ALA A 423 -3.51 -19.53 -4.94
C ALA A 423 -4.73 -20.11 -5.68
N ARG A 424 -5.67 -19.27 -6.12
CA ARG A 424 -6.81 -19.72 -6.94
C ARG A 424 -6.35 -20.38 -8.23
N ARG A 425 -5.44 -19.74 -8.95
CA ARG A 425 -4.87 -20.28 -10.18
C ARG A 425 -4.16 -21.63 -9.95
N MET A 426 -3.44 -21.77 -8.84
CA MET A 426 -2.82 -23.03 -8.44
C MET A 426 -3.89 -24.11 -8.21
N THR A 427 -5.00 -23.77 -7.53
CA THR A 427 -6.12 -24.69 -7.33
C THR A 427 -6.75 -25.15 -8.67
N GLU A 428 -7.10 -24.20 -9.54
CA GLU A 428 -7.70 -24.48 -10.85
C GLU A 428 -6.78 -25.33 -11.73
N SER A 429 -5.50 -25.01 -11.73
CA SER A 429 -4.52 -25.67 -12.59
C SER A 429 -4.08 -27.03 -12.08
N THR A 430 -4.02 -27.25 -10.76
CA THR A 430 -3.61 -28.52 -10.17
C THR A 430 -4.78 -29.44 -9.79
N ASN A 431 -5.99 -28.93 -9.71
CA ASN A 431 -7.17 -29.56 -9.08
C ASN A 431 -6.93 -29.92 -7.60
N TYR A 432 -6.01 -29.22 -6.93
CA TYR A 432 -5.70 -29.41 -5.52
C TYR A 432 -5.87 -28.10 -4.76
N PRO A 433 -6.56 -28.11 -3.58
CA PRO A 433 -6.81 -26.87 -2.84
C PRO A 433 -5.53 -26.15 -2.47
N ALA A 434 -5.44 -24.87 -2.81
CA ALA A 434 -4.35 -23.99 -2.44
C ALA A 434 -4.87 -22.74 -1.73
N SER A 435 -4.07 -22.18 -0.84
CA SER A 435 -4.39 -20.97 -0.08
C SER A 435 -3.22 -19.98 -0.10
N THR A 436 -3.46 -18.76 0.38
CA THR A 436 -2.33 -17.86 0.57
C THR A 436 -1.48 -18.30 1.76
N ILE A 437 -0.17 -18.01 1.72
CA ILE A 437 0.74 -18.26 2.84
C ILE A 437 0.18 -17.63 4.12
N HIS A 438 -0.28 -16.37 4.04
CA HIS A 438 -0.87 -15.66 5.18
C HIS A 438 -2.09 -16.39 5.77
N SER A 439 -3.01 -16.81 4.91
CA SER A 439 -4.21 -17.53 5.35
C SER A 439 -3.88 -18.89 5.95
N ARG A 440 -2.99 -19.67 5.31
CA ARG A 440 -2.63 -21.00 5.78
C ARG A 440 -1.92 -20.97 7.14
N LEU A 441 -1.11 -19.95 7.38
CA LEU A 441 -0.37 -19.79 8.61
C LEU A 441 -1.14 -18.96 9.68
N GLY A 442 -2.34 -18.48 9.39
CA GLY A 442 -3.11 -17.66 10.33
C GLY A 442 -2.51 -16.26 10.56
N LEU A 443 -1.77 -15.70 9.61
CA LEU A 443 -1.12 -14.38 9.73
C LEU A 443 -2.03 -13.19 9.42
N ILE A 444 -3.34 -13.42 9.24
CA ILE A 444 -4.31 -12.37 8.94
C ILE A 444 -4.77 -11.75 10.26
N ALA A 445 -4.50 -10.46 10.45
CA ALA A 445 -4.93 -9.74 11.64
C ALA A 445 -6.47 -9.59 11.67
N VAL A 446 -7.11 -10.24 12.63
CA VAL A 446 -8.47 -9.89 13.09
C VAL A 446 -8.28 -9.08 14.37
N GLU A 447 -8.93 -7.92 14.48
CA GLU A 447 -8.75 -7.00 15.61
C GLU A 447 -8.86 -7.73 16.96
N GLY A 448 -7.84 -7.60 17.80
CA GLY A 448 -7.85 -8.02 19.20
C GLY A 448 -7.39 -9.45 19.52
N VAL A 449 -7.02 -10.29 18.54
CA VAL A 449 -6.57 -11.67 18.79
C VAL A 449 -5.07 -11.81 18.51
N ARG A 450 -4.28 -12.29 19.48
CA ARG A 450 -2.92 -12.79 19.25
C ARG A 450 -3.03 -14.11 18.48
N PHE A 451 -2.45 -14.16 17.26
CA PHE A 451 -2.48 -15.36 16.45
C PHE A 451 -1.38 -16.33 16.88
N GLU A 452 -1.78 -17.56 17.15
CA GLU A 452 -0.85 -18.69 17.08
C GLU A 452 -0.65 -19.06 15.62
N THR A 453 0.60 -19.08 15.17
CA THR A 453 0.94 -19.51 13.82
C THR A 453 0.54 -20.98 13.64
N HIS A 454 -0.30 -21.26 12.65
CA HIS A 454 -0.72 -22.63 12.37
C HIS A 454 0.45 -23.45 11.84
N ARG A 455 0.87 -24.45 12.60
CA ARG A 455 1.98 -25.35 12.21
C ARG A 455 1.56 -26.36 11.15
N ILE A 456 2.54 -26.78 10.38
CA ILE A 456 2.43 -27.87 9.39
C ILE A 456 3.46 -28.90 9.83
N GLU A 457 3.03 -29.99 10.45
CA GLU A 457 3.93 -30.92 11.13
C GLU A 457 4.66 -31.85 10.14
N ARG A 458 3.98 -32.27 9.04
CA ARG A 458 4.49 -33.26 8.09
C ARG A 458 3.84 -33.14 6.71
N GLY A 459 4.42 -33.81 5.73
CA GLY A 459 3.90 -33.94 4.38
C GLY A 459 4.59 -33.03 3.37
N LEU A 460 4.04 -32.98 2.16
CA LEU A 460 4.58 -32.15 1.07
C LEU A 460 4.00 -30.72 1.16
N VAL A 461 4.90 -29.76 1.23
CA VAL A 461 4.56 -28.35 1.20
C VAL A 461 5.07 -27.73 -0.11
N VAL A 462 4.15 -27.25 -0.92
CA VAL A 462 4.46 -26.64 -2.21
C VAL A 462 4.11 -25.16 -2.16
N VAL A 463 5.07 -24.30 -2.50
CA VAL A 463 4.87 -22.86 -2.59
C VAL A 463 5.16 -22.40 -4.01
N ASP A 464 4.15 -21.87 -4.69
CA ASP A 464 4.27 -21.31 -6.04
C ASP A 464 4.46 -19.79 -5.99
N GLU A 465 4.94 -19.20 -7.07
CA GLU A 465 5.25 -17.76 -7.23
C GLU A 465 6.19 -17.21 -6.12
N VAL A 466 7.21 -17.98 -5.73
CA VAL A 466 8.14 -17.66 -4.63
C VAL A 466 8.96 -16.40 -4.90
N SER A 467 9.09 -15.94 -6.14
CA SER A 467 9.70 -14.64 -6.47
C SER A 467 9.06 -13.47 -5.72
N MET A 468 7.77 -13.57 -5.36
CA MET A 468 7.02 -12.56 -4.63
C MET A 468 7.13 -12.66 -3.10
N VAL A 469 7.80 -13.69 -2.57
CA VAL A 469 7.94 -13.93 -1.12
C VAL A 469 9.17 -13.20 -0.60
N ASP A 470 8.97 -12.27 0.34
CA ASP A 470 10.05 -11.56 1.04
C ASP A 470 10.68 -12.40 2.16
N THR A 471 11.78 -11.90 2.74
CA THR A 471 12.53 -12.64 3.77
C THR A 471 11.71 -12.80 5.06
N LEU A 472 10.90 -11.84 5.44
CA LEU A 472 10.10 -11.90 6.68
C LEU A 472 8.98 -12.94 6.54
N LEU A 473 8.29 -12.97 5.40
CA LEU A 473 7.25 -13.96 5.12
C LEU A 473 7.85 -15.37 4.98
N MET A 474 9.00 -15.50 4.32
CA MET A 474 9.71 -16.77 4.24
C MET A 474 10.13 -17.26 5.63
N ASN A 475 10.57 -16.35 6.50
CA ASN A 475 10.90 -16.69 7.88
C ASN A 475 9.68 -17.27 8.62
N LYS A 476 8.51 -16.64 8.50
CA LYS A 476 7.26 -17.15 9.09
C LYS A 476 6.88 -18.52 8.54
N LEU A 477 7.09 -18.72 7.25
CA LEU A 477 6.84 -20.02 6.62
C LEU A 477 7.73 -21.11 7.22
N VAL A 478 9.05 -20.92 7.24
CA VAL A 478 9.96 -21.96 7.74
C VAL A 478 9.86 -22.20 9.25
N GLU A 479 9.40 -21.21 10.02
CA GLU A 479 9.05 -21.35 11.44
C GLU A 479 7.85 -22.29 11.65
N ALA A 480 6.89 -22.24 10.72
CA ALA A 480 5.67 -23.04 10.80
C ALA A 480 5.88 -24.51 10.37
N LEU A 481 6.98 -24.81 9.67
CA LEU A 481 7.24 -26.16 9.15
C LEU A 481 7.90 -27.06 10.19
N GLY A 482 7.30 -28.25 10.39
CA GLY A 482 7.88 -29.33 11.16
C GLY A 482 9.04 -30.02 10.41
N ASP A 483 9.82 -30.81 11.15
CA ASP A 483 11.00 -31.47 10.59
C ASP A 483 10.66 -32.62 9.61
N GLN A 484 9.41 -33.06 9.58
CA GLN A 484 8.95 -34.12 8.64
C GLN A 484 8.36 -33.54 7.35
N CYS A 485 8.42 -32.23 7.14
CA CYS A 485 7.97 -31.59 5.90
C CYS A 485 9.02 -31.73 4.79
N ILE A 486 8.51 -31.87 3.56
CA ILE A 486 9.26 -31.70 2.32
C ILE A 486 8.79 -30.36 1.72
N LEU A 487 9.71 -29.42 1.52
CA LEU A 487 9.40 -28.09 0.97
C LEU A 487 9.85 -27.99 -0.48
N VAL A 488 8.93 -27.69 -1.38
CA VAL A 488 9.21 -27.43 -2.78
C VAL A 488 8.84 -25.99 -3.10
N LEU A 489 9.82 -25.19 -3.47
CA LEU A 489 9.67 -23.80 -3.87
C LEU A 489 9.64 -23.70 -5.39
N VAL A 490 8.60 -23.09 -5.94
CA VAL A 490 8.44 -22.92 -7.38
C VAL A 490 8.33 -21.44 -7.72
N GLY A 491 9.06 -20.99 -8.75
CA GLY A 491 9.03 -19.57 -9.13
C GLY A 491 9.87 -19.28 -10.37
N ASP A 492 9.91 -18.03 -10.70
CA ASP A 492 10.72 -17.50 -11.81
C ASP A 492 11.63 -16.40 -11.24
N VAL A 493 12.93 -16.66 -11.21
CA VAL A 493 13.94 -15.76 -10.62
C VAL A 493 14.12 -14.46 -11.42
N ASP A 494 13.72 -14.46 -12.69
CA ASP A 494 13.87 -13.31 -13.59
C ASP A 494 12.66 -12.34 -13.53
N GLN A 495 11.57 -12.76 -12.91
CA GLN A 495 10.44 -11.89 -12.63
C GLN A 495 10.75 -10.87 -11.52
N LEU A 496 9.84 -9.90 -11.35
CA LEU A 496 9.93 -8.92 -10.28
C LEU A 496 10.12 -9.61 -8.92
N PRO A 497 11.07 -9.17 -8.12
CA PRO A 497 11.22 -9.63 -6.74
C PRO A 497 10.02 -9.20 -5.87
N SER A 498 10.00 -9.70 -4.63
CA SER A 498 9.00 -9.31 -3.61
C SER A 498 8.90 -7.78 -3.45
N VAL A 499 7.74 -7.28 -3.04
CA VAL A 499 7.60 -5.86 -2.66
C VAL A 499 8.32 -5.61 -1.32
N GLY A 500 8.27 -6.57 -0.40
CA GLY A 500 8.99 -6.53 0.87
C GLY A 500 10.49 -6.77 0.71
N GLU A 501 11.21 -6.67 1.83
CA GLU A 501 12.65 -6.66 1.87
C GLU A 501 13.26 -8.06 1.66
N GLY A 502 14.39 -8.09 0.99
CA GLY A 502 15.10 -9.29 0.59
C GLY A 502 14.68 -9.81 -0.79
N ALA A 503 15.49 -10.73 -1.34
CA ALA A 503 15.25 -11.43 -2.61
C ALA A 503 15.52 -12.92 -2.40
N VAL A 504 14.67 -13.57 -1.59
CA VAL A 504 14.92 -14.92 -1.05
C VAL A 504 15.22 -15.92 -2.15
N LEU A 505 14.36 -16.01 -3.18
CA LEU A 505 14.54 -16.97 -4.26
C LEU A 505 15.91 -16.82 -4.95
N ALA A 506 16.26 -15.59 -5.32
CA ALA A 506 17.54 -15.29 -5.97
C ALA A 506 18.72 -15.61 -5.05
N GLN A 507 18.62 -15.29 -3.75
CA GLN A 507 19.68 -15.54 -2.77
C GLN A 507 19.86 -17.04 -2.46
N LEU A 508 18.79 -17.81 -2.38
CA LEU A 508 18.82 -19.26 -2.22
C LEU A 508 19.50 -19.92 -3.42
N ILE A 509 19.09 -19.56 -4.65
CA ILE A 509 19.67 -20.09 -5.90
C ILE A 509 21.16 -19.71 -5.98
N SER A 510 21.51 -18.45 -5.77
CA SER A 510 22.90 -17.96 -5.87
C SER A 510 23.82 -18.55 -4.80
N SER A 511 23.28 -19.07 -3.70
CA SER A 511 24.07 -19.72 -2.67
C SER A 511 24.70 -21.02 -3.17
N GLY A 512 24.04 -21.75 -4.07
CA GLY A 512 24.43 -23.08 -4.52
C GLY A 512 24.27 -24.17 -3.46
N CYS A 513 23.73 -23.83 -2.26
CA CYS A 513 23.58 -24.75 -1.15
C CYS A 513 22.30 -25.57 -1.17
N ILE A 514 21.28 -25.10 -1.89
CA ILE A 514 19.94 -25.72 -1.96
C ILE A 514 19.75 -26.34 -3.35
N PRO A 515 19.31 -27.60 -3.44
CA PRO A 515 19.04 -28.26 -4.72
C PRO A 515 18.09 -27.43 -5.59
N THR A 516 18.56 -27.05 -6.77
CA THR A 516 17.85 -26.17 -7.69
C THR A 516 17.78 -26.78 -9.07
N TYR A 517 16.55 -26.86 -9.62
CA TYR A 517 16.27 -27.42 -10.93
C TYR A 517 15.82 -26.32 -11.88
N HIS A 518 16.59 -26.07 -12.93
CA HIS A 518 16.31 -25.05 -13.93
C HIS A 518 15.54 -25.65 -15.11
N LEU A 519 14.32 -25.20 -15.35
CA LEU A 519 13.50 -25.61 -16.49
C LEU A 519 13.81 -24.69 -17.68
N THR A 520 14.42 -25.24 -18.69
CA THR A 520 14.86 -24.49 -19.89
C THR A 520 13.99 -24.73 -21.11
N GLU A 521 13.29 -25.85 -21.18
CA GLU A 521 12.41 -26.19 -22.29
C GLU A 521 11.05 -25.50 -22.17
N THR A 522 10.59 -24.88 -23.27
CA THR A 522 9.31 -24.14 -23.32
C THR A 522 8.26 -24.93 -24.11
N PHE A 523 7.05 -25.06 -23.55
CA PHE A 523 5.95 -25.84 -24.11
C PHE A 523 4.69 -25.02 -24.43
N ARG A 524 4.74 -23.69 -24.19
CA ARG A 524 3.52 -22.86 -24.11
C ARG A 524 2.99 -22.37 -25.44
N GLN A 525 3.79 -22.29 -26.48
CA GLN A 525 3.42 -21.82 -27.82
C GLN A 525 4.21 -22.61 -28.82
N GLY A 526 3.67 -22.83 -30.06
CA GLY A 526 4.39 -23.52 -31.10
C GLY A 526 5.78 -22.93 -31.31
N GLU A 527 6.70 -23.72 -31.85
CA GLU A 527 8.05 -23.26 -32.20
C GLU A 527 7.96 -21.92 -32.95
N GLY A 528 8.49 -20.81 -32.36
CA GLY A 528 8.55 -19.51 -33.02
C GLY A 528 7.85 -18.33 -32.35
N SER A 529 7.29 -18.46 -31.13
CA SER A 529 6.69 -17.29 -30.43
C SER A 529 7.71 -16.22 -30.10
N LEU A 530 7.56 -15.03 -30.66
CA LEU A 530 8.42 -13.87 -30.40
C LEU A 530 8.28 -13.31 -28.97
N ILE A 531 7.21 -13.62 -28.25
CA ILE A 531 7.02 -13.19 -26.85
C ILE A 531 8.10 -13.81 -25.99
N ILE A 532 8.33 -15.12 -26.11
CA ILE A 532 9.32 -15.84 -25.31
C ILE A 532 10.74 -15.47 -25.72
N SER A 533 11.02 -15.39 -27.03
CA SER A 533 12.35 -15.04 -27.52
C SER A 533 12.73 -13.60 -27.12
N ASN A 534 11.83 -12.64 -27.24
CA ASN A 534 12.06 -11.26 -26.82
C ASN A 534 12.15 -11.13 -25.28
N ALA A 535 11.36 -11.88 -24.50
CA ALA A 535 11.51 -11.92 -23.05
C ALA A 535 12.90 -12.48 -22.64
N ALA A 536 13.42 -13.50 -23.34
CA ALA A 536 14.77 -14.00 -23.11
C ALA A 536 15.84 -12.93 -23.46
N LYS A 537 15.65 -12.16 -24.54
CA LYS A 537 16.52 -11.02 -24.89
C LYS A 537 16.53 -9.97 -23.78
N VAL A 538 15.36 -9.63 -23.19
CA VAL A 538 15.26 -8.70 -22.06
C VAL A 538 16.11 -9.20 -20.87
N ASN A 539 16.03 -10.47 -20.52
CA ASN A 539 16.82 -11.05 -19.44
C ASN A 539 18.33 -10.95 -19.69
N CYS A 540 18.74 -11.06 -20.95
CA CYS A 540 20.13 -10.87 -21.37
C CYS A 540 20.55 -9.40 -21.46
N GLY A 541 19.64 -8.44 -21.20
CA GLY A 541 19.90 -7.00 -21.33
C GLY A 541 19.90 -6.50 -22.77
N ARG A 542 19.27 -7.23 -23.69
CA ARG A 542 19.20 -6.92 -25.13
C ARG A 542 17.84 -6.31 -25.45
N SER A 543 17.84 -5.35 -26.37
CA SER A 543 16.65 -4.61 -26.84
C SER A 543 16.41 -4.76 -28.34
N ASP A 544 17.14 -5.61 -29.02
CA ASP A 544 17.00 -5.94 -30.44
C ASP A 544 15.82 -6.90 -30.67
N PHE A 545 14.61 -6.39 -30.42
CA PHE A 545 13.40 -7.19 -30.51
C PHE A 545 13.02 -7.47 -31.97
N GLU A 546 12.47 -8.65 -32.17
CA GLU A 546 11.80 -9.02 -33.40
C GLU A 546 10.30 -8.77 -33.27
N TYR A 547 9.66 -8.35 -34.35
CA TYR A 547 8.25 -7.97 -34.36
C TYR A 547 7.48 -8.79 -35.39
N ASN A 548 6.27 -9.21 -35.02
CA ASN A 548 5.32 -9.92 -35.91
C ASN A 548 3.88 -9.64 -35.43
N GLU A 549 2.91 -10.48 -35.78
CA GLU A 549 1.52 -10.34 -35.32
C GLU A 549 1.33 -10.54 -33.83
N ASP A 550 2.18 -11.36 -33.18
CA ASP A 550 2.13 -11.69 -31.75
C ASP A 550 2.83 -10.64 -30.89
N PHE A 551 3.83 -9.95 -31.45
CA PHE A 551 4.65 -8.98 -30.71
C PHE A 551 4.87 -7.73 -31.55
N GLN A 552 4.22 -6.65 -31.16
CA GLN A 552 4.21 -5.40 -31.93
C GLN A 552 4.74 -4.22 -31.11
N PHE A 553 5.41 -3.29 -31.81
CA PHE A 553 5.77 -1.99 -31.28
C PHE A 553 5.02 -0.89 -32.01
N ILE A 554 4.34 -0.03 -31.25
CA ILE A 554 3.58 1.12 -31.74
C ILE A 554 4.29 2.38 -31.23
N PRO A 555 4.98 3.11 -32.12
CA PRO A 555 5.67 4.33 -31.72
C PRO A 555 4.68 5.41 -31.28
N ALA A 556 5.02 6.17 -30.25
CA ALA A 556 4.27 7.34 -29.79
C ALA A 556 5.21 8.53 -29.64
N GLU A 557 4.75 9.72 -30.03
CA GLU A 557 5.54 10.95 -30.01
C GLU A 557 5.68 11.51 -28.58
N ASP A 558 4.58 11.44 -27.82
CA ASP A 558 4.49 11.87 -26.45
C ASP A 558 3.49 11.04 -25.64
N GLU A 559 3.29 11.38 -24.35
CA GLU A 559 2.34 10.67 -23.49
C GLU A 559 0.88 10.83 -23.95
N GLN A 560 0.49 11.96 -24.56
CA GLN A 560 -0.88 12.19 -25.03
C GLN A 560 -1.18 11.35 -26.28
N ASP A 561 -0.24 11.29 -27.21
CA ASP A 561 -0.34 10.41 -28.38
C ASP A 561 -0.37 8.93 -27.97
N ALA A 562 0.44 8.56 -26.98
CA ALA A 562 0.41 7.22 -26.42
C ALA A 562 -0.95 6.86 -25.79
N VAL A 563 -1.55 7.75 -25.00
CA VAL A 563 -2.89 7.55 -24.39
C VAL A 563 -3.94 7.30 -25.50
N ARG A 564 -3.93 8.12 -26.56
CA ARG A 564 -4.87 7.97 -27.68
C ARG A 564 -4.71 6.60 -28.36
N LYS A 565 -3.48 6.22 -28.74
CA LYS A 565 -3.18 4.94 -29.39
C LYS A 565 -3.52 3.75 -28.50
N ILE A 566 -3.21 3.84 -27.19
CA ILE A 566 -3.54 2.82 -26.19
C ILE A 566 -5.06 2.65 -26.09
N ALA A 567 -5.81 3.75 -26.02
CA ALA A 567 -7.27 3.70 -25.88
C ALA A 567 -7.94 3.03 -27.09
N GLU A 568 -7.53 3.40 -28.30
CA GLU A 568 -8.01 2.81 -29.55
C GLU A 568 -7.65 1.31 -29.63
N LEU A 569 -6.41 0.98 -29.31
CA LEU A 569 -5.92 -0.41 -29.33
C LEU A 569 -6.60 -1.27 -28.27
N TYR A 570 -6.70 -0.76 -27.05
CA TYR A 570 -7.34 -1.48 -25.95
C TYR A 570 -8.80 -1.77 -26.26
N LYS A 571 -9.53 -0.79 -26.82
CA LYS A 571 -10.91 -0.98 -27.26
C LYS A 571 -11.01 -2.08 -28.31
N LYS A 572 -10.17 -2.01 -29.34
CA LYS A 572 -10.13 -3.03 -30.42
C LYS A 572 -9.90 -4.44 -29.89
N GLU A 573 -8.88 -4.61 -29.02
CA GLU A 573 -8.54 -5.94 -28.49
C GLU A 573 -9.60 -6.45 -27.49
N VAL A 574 -10.22 -5.56 -26.71
CA VAL A 574 -11.34 -5.91 -25.81
C VAL A 574 -12.58 -6.33 -26.60
N ASP A 575 -12.91 -5.63 -27.69
CA ASP A 575 -14.04 -5.99 -28.56
C ASP A 575 -13.85 -7.38 -29.22
N LEU A 576 -12.58 -7.77 -29.48
CA LEU A 576 -12.24 -9.08 -30.09
C LEU A 576 -12.15 -10.22 -29.07
N HIS A 577 -11.62 -9.97 -27.90
CA HIS A 577 -11.22 -11.01 -26.95
C HIS A 577 -11.94 -10.95 -25.60
N GLY A 578 -12.70 -9.90 -25.34
CA GLY A 578 -13.33 -9.63 -24.03
C GLY A 578 -12.38 -8.99 -23.04
N ILE A 579 -12.94 -8.18 -22.14
CA ILE A 579 -12.19 -7.35 -21.19
C ILE A 579 -11.36 -8.15 -20.18
N ASP A 580 -11.74 -9.40 -19.89
CA ASP A 580 -11.03 -10.28 -18.97
C ASP A 580 -9.77 -10.90 -19.58
N ASN A 581 -9.68 -10.92 -20.90
CA ASN A 581 -8.56 -11.47 -21.65
C ASN A 581 -7.53 -10.43 -22.09
N VAL A 582 -7.81 -9.13 -21.92
CA VAL A 582 -6.93 -8.03 -22.32
C VAL A 582 -6.49 -7.24 -21.08
N ALA A 583 -5.18 -7.11 -20.89
CA ALA A 583 -4.63 -6.32 -19.81
C ALA A 583 -3.83 -5.13 -20.32
N LEU A 584 -4.08 -3.96 -19.75
CA LEU A 584 -3.25 -2.77 -19.89
C LEU A 584 -2.38 -2.62 -18.65
N LEU A 585 -1.08 -2.85 -18.80
CA LEU A 585 -0.11 -2.95 -17.74
C LEU A 585 0.85 -1.77 -17.74
N SER A 586 0.63 -0.78 -16.86
CA SER A 586 1.51 0.38 -16.78
C SER A 586 2.70 0.15 -15.83
N PRO A 587 3.93 0.60 -16.19
CA PRO A 587 5.08 0.65 -15.28
C PRO A 587 4.83 1.50 -14.04
N LEU A 588 4.05 2.57 -14.17
CA LEU A 588 3.71 3.52 -13.11
C LEU A 588 2.26 3.38 -12.67
N ARG A 589 2.04 3.61 -11.38
CA ARG A 589 0.68 3.78 -10.86
C ARG A 589 0.20 5.22 -11.03
N ALA A 590 0.59 6.09 -10.16
CA ALA A 590 0.48 7.55 -10.19
C ALA A 590 1.53 8.13 -9.26
N ASN A 591 2.06 9.29 -9.61
CA ASN A 591 2.82 10.09 -8.65
C ASN A 591 1.90 11.21 -8.15
N LYS A 592 1.86 11.45 -6.83
CA LYS A 592 0.97 12.46 -6.23
C LYS A 592 1.28 13.88 -6.72
N ASP A 593 2.50 14.12 -7.16
CA ASP A 593 3.02 15.43 -7.53
C ASP A 593 3.12 15.63 -9.06
N ASP A 594 3.13 14.53 -9.86
CA ASP A 594 3.22 14.58 -11.33
C ASP A 594 2.13 13.71 -11.95
N ALA A 595 1.22 14.34 -12.70
CA ALA A 595 0.18 13.63 -13.44
C ALA A 595 0.80 13.01 -14.70
N HIS A 596 1.21 11.75 -14.64
CA HIS A 596 1.60 10.98 -15.82
C HIS A 596 0.35 10.38 -16.50
N PRO A 597 -0.04 10.88 -17.69
CA PRO A 597 -1.22 10.39 -18.40
C PRO A 597 -1.22 8.88 -18.67
N CYS A 598 -0.03 8.29 -18.94
CA CYS A 598 0.15 6.86 -19.18
C CYS A 598 0.35 6.03 -17.90
N SER A 599 0.20 6.61 -16.70
CA SER A 599 0.13 5.84 -15.44
C SER A 599 -1.18 5.06 -15.36
N SER A 600 -1.25 4.01 -14.53
CA SER A 600 -2.52 3.26 -14.38
C SER A 600 -3.66 4.14 -13.87
N ASP A 601 -3.37 5.07 -12.94
CA ASP A 601 -4.38 6.00 -12.41
C ASP A 601 -4.76 7.09 -13.45
N GLY A 602 -3.85 7.44 -14.39
CA GLY A 602 -4.14 8.36 -15.49
C GLY A 602 -4.97 7.74 -16.61
N LEU A 603 -4.69 6.47 -16.96
CA LEU A 603 -5.40 5.73 -18.00
C LEU A 603 -6.80 5.29 -17.58
N ASN A 604 -7.02 4.97 -16.32
CA ASN A 604 -8.29 4.44 -15.84
C ASN A 604 -9.49 5.36 -16.11
N PRO A 605 -9.48 6.69 -15.86
CA PRO A 605 -10.60 7.56 -16.20
C PRO A 605 -10.90 7.62 -17.69
N VAL A 606 -9.85 7.63 -18.54
CA VAL A 606 -10.00 7.65 -20.02
C VAL A 606 -10.72 6.39 -20.51
N LEU A 607 -10.31 5.24 -19.98
CA LEU A 607 -10.92 3.96 -20.34
C LEU A 607 -12.31 3.79 -19.72
N GLN A 608 -12.55 4.31 -18.51
CA GLN A 608 -13.88 4.35 -17.92
C GLN A 608 -14.87 5.07 -18.83
N ASP A 609 -14.51 6.24 -19.38
CA ASP A 609 -15.37 6.99 -20.28
C ASP A 609 -15.65 6.28 -21.60
N ILE A 610 -14.74 5.40 -22.06
CA ILE A 610 -14.91 4.61 -23.29
C ILE A 610 -15.80 3.38 -23.04
N PHE A 611 -15.59 2.66 -21.94
CA PHE A 611 -16.26 1.37 -21.68
C PHE A 611 -17.50 1.49 -20.81
N ASN A 612 -17.59 2.54 -20.00
CA ASN A 612 -18.69 2.79 -19.09
C ASN A 612 -18.93 4.30 -18.95
N PRO A 613 -19.41 4.98 -20.02
CA PRO A 613 -19.65 6.43 -20.01
C PRO A 613 -20.66 6.82 -18.96
N ALA A 614 -20.49 8.01 -18.38
CA ALA A 614 -21.46 8.55 -17.41
C ALA A 614 -22.80 8.76 -18.08
N ILE A 615 -23.88 8.22 -17.49
CA ILE A 615 -25.26 8.37 -17.98
C ILE A 615 -25.91 9.55 -17.26
N ASP A 616 -25.84 9.58 -15.93
CA ASP A 616 -26.44 10.61 -15.06
C ASP A 616 -25.78 10.63 -13.68
N GLU A 617 -26.22 11.55 -12.81
CA GLU A 617 -25.71 11.66 -11.43
C GLU A 617 -26.18 10.52 -10.52
N GLU A 618 -27.30 9.86 -10.81
CA GLU A 618 -27.83 8.75 -9.99
C GLU A 618 -26.98 7.48 -10.17
N HIS A 619 -26.36 7.29 -11.33
CA HIS A 619 -25.49 6.16 -11.67
C HIS A 619 -24.02 6.45 -11.39
N THR A 620 -23.72 7.58 -10.72
CA THR A 620 -22.34 8.02 -10.46
C THR A 620 -22.16 8.37 -8.99
N MET A 621 -21.13 7.79 -8.35
CA MET A 621 -20.77 8.11 -6.96
C MET A 621 -19.37 8.70 -6.89
N LYS A 622 -19.26 9.94 -6.41
CA LYS A 622 -17.98 10.66 -6.26
C LYS A 622 -17.50 10.60 -4.82
N CYS A 623 -16.23 10.23 -4.62
CA CYS A 623 -15.60 10.23 -3.32
C CYS A 623 -14.08 10.47 -3.45
N ASN A 624 -13.54 11.41 -2.66
CA ASN A 624 -12.10 11.68 -2.57
C ASN A 624 -11.41 11.92 -3.93
N GLY A 625 -12.10 12.60 -4.87
CA GLY A 625 -11.58 12.88 -6.22
C GLY A 625 -11.63 11.68 -7.18
N ARG A 626 -12.23 10.58 -6.77
CA ARG A 626 -12.53 9.40 -7.61
C ARG A 626 -14.01 9.36 -7.93
N GLU A 627 -14.31 8.81 -9.10
CA GLU A 627 -15.67 8.61 -9.58
C GLU A 627 -15.87 7.12 -9.85
N PHE A 628 -16.92 6.53 -9.28
CA PHE A 628 -17.35 5.17 -9.51
C PHE A 628 -18.73 5.16 -10.14
N ARG A 629 -18.91 4.30 -11.13
CA ARG A 629 -20.17 4.12 -11.87
C ARG A 629 -20.67 2.68 -11.72
N ILE A 630 -21.95 2.45 -11.84
CA ILE A 630 -22.49 1.09 -11.94
C ILE A 630 -21.85 0.42 -13.17
N ASN A 631 -21.46 -0.83 -13.06
CA ASN A 631 -20.68 -1.65 -13.99
C ASN A 631 -19.20 -1.29 -14.13
N ASP A 632 -18.64 -0.38 -13.32
CA ASP A 632 -17.19 -0.18 -13.30
C ASP A 632 -16.44 -1.42 -12.85
N ARG A 633 -15.32 -1.69 -13.51
CA ARG A 633 -14.31 -2.62 -13.01
C ARG A 633 -13.47 -1.96 -11.93
N VAL A 634 -13.40 -2.60 -10.80
CA VAL A 634 -12.65 -2.11 -9.64
C VAL A 634 -11.70 -3.17 -9.09
N MET A 635 -10.61 -2.71 -8.46
CA MET A 635 -9.64 -3.58 -7.78
C MET A 635 -9.53 -3.18 -6.31
N LYS A 636 -9.42 -4.18 -5.44
CA LYS A 636 -9.20 -3.99 -4.00
C LYS A 636 -7.71 -3.85 -3.65
N TRP A 637 -7.41 -2.98 -2.69
CA TRP A 637 -6.05 -2.68 -2.22
C TRP A 637 -5.72 -3.29 -0.85
N SER A 638 -6.67 -3.92 -0.20
CA SER A 638 -6.51 -4.52 1.14
C SER A 638 -7.08 -5.92 1.17
N ASN A 639 -6.57 -6.74 2.09
CA ASN A 639 -7.18 -8.02 2.38
C ASN A 639 -8.43 -7.83 3.24
N GLY A 640 -9.46 -8.62 3.00
CA GLY A 640 -10.70 -8.68 3.75
C GLY A 640 -11.22 -10.11 3.81
N GLU A 641 -12.38 -10.32 4.43
CA GLU A 641 -12.97 -11.65 4.58
C GLU A 641 -13.47 -12.22 3.25
N LYS A 642 -14.05 -11.38 2.39
CA LYS A 642 -14.71 -11.81 1.13
C LYS A 642 -13.85 -11.61 -0.10
N SER A 643 -12.83 -10.78 -0.03
CA SER A 643 -11.93 -10.47 -1.13
C SER A 643 -10.53 -10.11 -0.63
N SER A 644 -9.54 -10.37 -1.47
CA SER A 644 -8.12 -10.16 -1.19
C SER A 644 -7.55 -8.98 -1.94
N ASN A 645 -6.40 -8.47 -1.50
CA ASN A 645 -5.64 -7.45 -2.22
C ASN A 645 -5.30 -7.92 -3.65
N GLY A 646 -5.70 -7.12 -4.64
CA GLY A 646 -5.53 -7.41 -6.07
C GLY A 646 -6.73 -8.13 -6.72
N ASP A 647 -7.77 -8.51 -5.95
CA ASP A 647 -8.99 -9.03 -6.53
C ASP A 647 -9.70 -7.96 -7.35
N ILE A 648 -10.20 -8.36 -8.52
CA ILE A 648 -10.97 -7.52 -9.42
C ILE A 648 -12.45 -7.86 -9.26
N GLY A 649 -13.31 -6.88 -9.40
CA GLY A 649 -14.75 -7.05 -9.33
C GLY A 649 -15.48 -5.98 -10.13
N VAL A 650 -16.79 -6.07 -10.17
CA VAL A 650 -17.68 -5.15 -10.87
C VAL A 650 -18.64 -4.50 -9.87
N VAL A 651 -18.78 -3.19 -9.95
CA VAL A 651 -19.78 -2.43 -9.19
C VAL A 651 -21.16 -2.79 -9.72
N ARG A 652 -21.97 -3.47 -8.93
CA ARG A 652 -23.32 -3.91 -9.35
C ARG A 652 -24.39 -2.89 -9.01
N GLN A 653 -24.28 -2.26 -7.86
CA GLN A 653 -25.33 -1.37 -7.37
C GLN A 653 -24.77 -0.37 -6.36
N PHE A 654 -25.38 0.81 -6.29
CA PHE A 654 -25.23 1.72 -5.16
C PHE A 654 -26.27 1.37 -4.10
N VAL A 655 -25.81 1.19 -2.88
CA VAL A 655 -26.65 0.81 -1.73
C VAL A 655 -26.41 1.76 -0.56
N VAL A 656 -27.30 1.71 0.41
CA VAL A 656 -27.11 2.39 1.69
C VAL A 656 -26.94 1.30 2.75
N ASP A 657 -25.76 1.22 3.36
CA ASP A 657 -25.48 0.28 4.44
C ASP A 657 -25.24 1.04 5.75
N LYS A 658 -26.06 0.73 6.77
CA LYS A 658 -26.08 1.41 8.08
C LYS A 658 -26.15 2.95 7.97
N GLY A 659 -26.96 3.46 7.02
CA GLY A 659 -27.12 4.88 6.78
C GLY A 659 -26.01 5.56 5.99
N VAL A 660 -24.97 4.81 5.54
CA VAL A 660 -23.85 5.33 4.77
C VAL A 660 -23.95 4.86 3.32
N PRO A 661 -23.75 5.74 2.32
CA PRO A 661 -23.64 5.31 0.92
C PRO A 661 -22.52 4.28 0.74
N ALA A 662 -22.79 3.23 -0.05
CA ALA A 662 -21.89 2.11 -0.25
C ALA A 662 -22.02 1.55 -1.67
N LEU A 663 -21.00 0.80 -2.11
CA LEU A 663 -20.99 0.06 -3.36
C LEU A 663 -21.20 -1.43 -3.06
N LEU A 664 -22.15 -2.07 -3.75
CA LEU A 664 -22.21 -3.52 -3.84
C LEU A 664 -21.31 -3.96 -4.99
N ILE A 665 -20.26 -4.71 -4.67
CA ILE A 665 -19.26 -5.19 -5.62
C ILE A 665 -19.36 -6.71 -5.70
N GLN A 666 -19.44 -7.23 -6.92
CA GLN A 666 -19.29 -8.65 -7.22
C GLN A 666 -17.85 -8.90 -7.65
N TRP A 667 -17.13 -9.67 -6.86
CA TRP A 667 -15.74 -10.03 -7.12
C TRP A 667 -15.61 -11.22 -8.08
N ASP A 668 -14.50 -11.31 -8.80
CA ASP A 668 -14.21 -12.42 -9.72
C ASP A 668 -14.16 -13.80 -9.02
N ASN A 669 -14.08 -13.83 -7.70
CA ASN A 669 -14.18 -15.07 -6.90
C ASN A 669 -15.63 -15.53 -6.65
N GLY A 670 -16.61 -14.81 -7.20
CA GLY A 670 -18.04 -15.08 -7.04
C GLY A 670 -18.66 -14.48 -5.77
N ASN A 671 -17.86 -13.92 -4.86
CA ASN A 671 -18.37 -13.29 -3.63
C ASN A 671 -18.92 -11.90 -3.91
N GLU A 672 -19.93 -11.50 -3.11
CA GLU A 672 -20.44 -10.15 -3.07
C GLU A 672 -20.02 -9.45 -1.76
N GLU A 673 -19.59 -8.21 -1.87
CA GLU A 673 -19.14 -7.41 -0.73
C GLU A 673 -19.69 -5.98 -0.82
N ILE A 674 -20.14 -5.45 0.32
CA ILE A 674 -20.58 -4.06 0.43
C ILE A 674 -19.41 -3.24 0.98
N ILE A 675 -18.93 -2.28 0.20
CA ILE A 675 -17.88 -1.35 0.58
C ILE A 675 -18.49 0.02 0.83
N ARG A 676 -18.35 0.53 2.07
CA ARG A 676 -18.87 1.84 2.46
C ARG A 676 -18.02 2.98 1.92
N LYS A 677 -18.62 4.14 1.74
CA LYS A 677 -17.95 5.34 1.21
C LYS A 677 -16.67 5.73 1.96
N GLN A 678 -16.63 5.53 3.24
CA GLN A 678 -15.42 5.77 4.06
C GLN A 678 -14.24 4.88 3.69
N ASP A 679 -14.51 3.69 3.13
CA ASP A 679 -13.55 2.66 2.78
C ASP A 679 -13.18 2.66 1.28
N PHE A 680 -13.68 3.63 0.48
CA PHE A 680 -13.40 3.72 -0.96
C PHE A 680 -11.92 3.95 -1.28
N ASP A 681 -11.12 4.37 -0.32
CA ASP A 681 -9.67 4.47 -0.48
C ASP A 681 -9.01 3.11 -0.78
N MET A 682 -9.65 2.00 -0.37
CA MET A 682 -9.19 0.65 -0.67
C MET A 682 -9.62 0.13 -2.06
N LEU A 683 -10.32 0.95 -2.84
CA LEU A 683 -10.75 0.63 -4.20
C LEU A 683 -10.02 1.50 -5.22
N THR A 684 -9.80 0.97 -6.40
CA THR A 684 -9.38 1.72 -7.59
C THR A 684 -10.08 1.16 -8.82
N LEU A 685 -10.23 1.95 -9.88
CA LEU A 685 -10.65 1.44 -11.18
C LEU A 685 -9.63 0.42 -11.70
N ALA A 686 -10.08 -0.56 -12.48
CA ALA A 686 -9.29 -1.69 -12.92
C ALA A 686 -9.36 -1.95 -14.44
N TYR A 687 -9.51 -0.91 -15.24
CA TYR A 687 -9.33 -0.98 -16.71
C TYR A 687 -7.84 -1.03 -17.05
N SER A 688 -7.00 -0.33 -16.30
CA SER A 688 -5.55 -0.39 -16.32
C SER A 688 -5.01 -0.70 -14.93
N MET A 689 -3.90 -1.43 -14.83
CA MET A 689 -3.25 -1.74 -13.57
C MET A 689 -1.72 -1.64 -13.68
N SER A 690 -1.04 -1.52 -12.54
CA SER A 690 0.42 -1.58 -12.55
C SER A 690 0.92 -3.01 -12.82
N ILE A 691 2.10 -3.14 -13.43
CA ILE A 691 2.74 -4.44 -13.71
C ILE A 691 2.86 -5.29 -12.44
N HIS A 692 3.19 -4.69 -11.27
CA HIS A 692 3.24 -5.41 -9.99
C HIS A 692 1.91 -6.09 -9.63
N LYS A 693 0.78 -5.46 -9.95
CA LYS A 693 -0.56 -6.00 -9.66
C LYS A 693 -1.01 -7.12 -10.61
N SER A 694 -0.30 -7.28 -11.73
CA SER A 694 -0.55 -8.37 -12.67
C SER A 694 0.21 -9.66 -12.32
N GLN A 695 1.11 -9.64 -11.32
CA GLN A 695 1.83 -10.84 -10.89
C GLN A 695 0.87 -11.95 -10.47
N GLY A 696 1.17 -13.19 -10.82
CA GLY A 696 0.29 -14.34 -10.62
C GLY A 696 -0.90 -14.40 -11.61
N SER A 697 -1.01 -13.45 -12.56
CA SER A 697 -2.07 -13.42 -13.59
C SER A 697 -1.51 -13.69 -14.97
N GLU A 698 -2.39 -14.12 -15.90
CA GLU A 698 -2.08 -14.25 -17.33
C GLU A 698 -3.25 -13.81 -18.16
N TYR A 699 -2.97 -13.18 -19.29
CA TYR A 699 -3.95 -12.62 -20.19
C TYR A 699 -3.67 -13.07 -21.63
N PHE A 700 -4.69 -13.11 -22.47
CA PHE A 700 -4.50 -13.41 -23.89
C PHE A 700 -3.67 -12.32 -24.58
N CYS A 701 -4.01 -11.07 -24.32
CA CYS A 701 -3.35 -9.89 -24.88
C CYS A 701 -2.88 -8.95 -23.77
N VAL A 702 -1.65 -8.43 -23.91
CA VAL A 702 -1.07 -7.44 -22.98
C VAL A 702 -0.61 -6.20 -23.74
N ILE A 703 -1.04 -5.04 -23.27
CA ILE A 703 -0.64 -3.73 -23.79
C ILE A 703 0.21 -3.05 -22.72
N ILE A 704 1.39 -2.53 -23.09
CA ILE A 704 2.35 -1.96 -22.16
C ILE A 704 2.79 -0.58 -22.68
N PRO A 705 2.46 0.51 -21.99
CA PRO A 705 3.07 1.82 -22.26
C PRO A 705 4.54 1.80 -21.84
N VAL A 706 5.44 2.21 -22.74
CA VAL A 706 6.89 2.27 -22.50
C VAL A 706 7.42 3.60 -23.02
N LEU A 707 7.50 4.61 -22.13
CA LEU A 707 7.86 5.98 -22.47
C LEU A 707 8.97 6.49 -21.56
N SER A 708 9.92 7.23 -22.12
CA SER A 708 11.01 7.84 -21.35
C SER A 708 10.51 8.84 -20.31
N ALA A 709 9.36 9.47 -20.51
CA ALA A 709 8.69 10.34 -19.54
C ALA A 709 8.26 9.59 -18.26
N GLN A 710 8.01 8.27 -18.36
CA GLN A 710 7.65 7.41 -17.23
C GLN A 710 8.87 6.93 -16.42
N ARG A 711 10.05 7.45 -16.69
CA ARG A 711 11.28 7.04 -16.02
C ARG A 711 11.15 7.14 -14.51
N CYS A 712 11.32 6.02 -13.86
CA CYS A 712 11.32 5.91 -12.41
C CYS A 712 12.32 4.85 -11.94
N ARG A 713 12.54 4.73 -10.63
CA ARG A 713 13.44 3.74 -10.05
C ARG A 713 13.08 2.28 -10.41
N LEU A 714 11.82 2.04 -10.76
CA LEU A 714 11.30 0.72 -11.16
C LEU A 714 11.50 0.41 -12.65
N PHE A 715 12.10 1.33 -13.42
CA PHE A 715 12.27 1.20 -14.87
C PHE A 715 13.49 0.31 -15.19
N HIS A 716 13.30 -1.01 -15.09
CA HIS A 716 14.37 -2.00 -15.23
C HIS A 716 13.89 -3.28 -15.93
N LYS A 717 14.84 -4.13 -16.34
CA LYS A 717 14.58 -5.33 -17.15
C LYS A 717 13.56 -6.29 -16.53
N ALA A 718 13.60 -6.53 -15.22
CA ALA A 718 12.68 -7.47 -14.57
C ALA A 718 11.21 -6.98 -14.62
N LEU A 719 10.98 -5.65 -14.63
CA LEU A 719 9.65 -5.07 -14.80
C LEU A 719 9.10 -5.38 -16.21
N LEU A 720 9.91 -5.11 -17.25
CA LEU A 720 9.54 -5.39 -18.63
C LEU A 720 9.34 -6.88 -18.86
N TYR A 721 10.28 -7.72 -18.40
CA TYR A 721 10.17 -9.16 -18.48
C TYR A 721 8.88 -9.69 -17.82
N THR A 722 8.57 -9.21 -16.62
CA THR A 722 7.34 -9.59 -15.93
C THR A 722 6.10 -9.22 -16.74
N ALA A 723 6.06 -8.02 -17.34
CA ALA A 723 4.93 -7.57 -18.14
C ALA A 723 4.76 -8.43 -19.42
N LEU A 724 5.85 -8.68 -20.17
CA LEU A 724 5.83 -9.51 -21.35
C LEU A 724 5.32 -10.92 -21.05
N THR A 725 5.78 -11.49 -19.96
CA THR A 725 5.45 -12.87 -19.55
C THR A 725 4.02 -13.03 -18.99
N ARG A 726 3.26 -11.94 -18.83
CA ARG A 726 1.82 -12.02 -18.52
C ARG A 726 0.98 -12.40 -19.75
N SER A 727 1.54 -12.25 -20.97
CA SER A 727 0.79 -12.56 -22.19
C SER A 727 0.83 -14.05 -22.55
N LYS A 728 -0.30 -14.54 -23.05
CA LYS A 728 -0.43 -15.88 -23.64
C LYS A 728 -0.26 -15.87 -25.16
N ALA A 729 -0.67 -14.79 -25.84
CA ALA A 729 -0.77 -14.77 -27.29
C ALA A 729 -0.28 -13.48 -27.95
N LYS A 730 -0.56 -12.30 -27.37
CA LYS A 730 -0.26 -11.02 -27.99
C LYS A 730 0.36 -10.01 -27.05
N VAL A 731 1.37 -9.28 -27.50
CA VAL A 731 1.99 -8.17 -26.78
C VAL A 731 2.06 -6.94 -27.67
N PHE A 732 1.66 -5.81 -27.14
CA PHE A 732 1.83 -4.50 -27.74
C PHE A 732 2.66 -3.60 -26.83
N LEU A 733 3.78 -3.10 -27.31
CA LEU A 733 4.57 -2.06 -26.68
C LEU A 733 4.19 -0.73 -27.33
N VAL A 734 3.72 0.24 -26.52
CA VAL A 734 3.31 1.56 -27.05
C VAL A 734 4.20 2.63 -26.43
N GLY A 735 4.95 3.37 -27.23
CA GLY A 735 5.83 4.41 -26.70
C GLY A 735 7.07 4.68 -27.52
N ASP A 736 8.22 4.82 -26.87
CA ASP A 736 9.48 5.14 -27.53
C ASP A 736 10.54 4.03 -27.38
N GLN A 737 11.31 3.81 -28.44
CA GLN A 737 12.36 2.80 -28.52
C GLN A 737 13.49 3.05 -27.49
N LYS A 738 13.74 4.31 -27.13
CA LYS A 738 14.77 4.68 -26.17
C LYS A 738 14.43 4.18 -24.76
N ALA A 739 13.15 4.25 -24.39
CA ALA A 739 12.66 3.71 -23.12
C ALA A 739 12.85 2.18 -23.05
N ILE A 740 12.61 1.45 -24.13
CA ILE A 740 12.85 0.00 -24.20
C ILE A 740 14.33 -0.31 -23.98
N VAL A 741 15.23 0.40 -24.67
CA VAL A 741 16.68 0.23 -24.51
C VAL A 741 17.11 0.49 -23.06
N GLU A 742 16.58 1.55 -22.47
CA GLU A 742 16.89 1.92 -21.08
C GLU A 742 16.42 0.84 -20.08
N MET A 743 15.20 0.36 -20.23
CA MET A 743 14.67 -0.74 -19.38
C MET A 743 15.51 -2.00 -19.49
N CYS A 744 15.90 -2.40 -20.69
CA CYS A 744 16.71 -3.61 -20.90
C CYS A 744 18.12 -3.49 -20.31
N SER A 745 18.73 -2.30 -20.40
CA SER A 745 20.11 -2.07 -19.91
C SER A 745 20.21 -1.93 -18.39
N ASN A 746 19.12 -1.53 -17.72
CA ASN A 746 19.12 -1.32 -16.27
C ASN A 746 19.00 -2.66 -15.51
N ARG A 747 20.05 -3.01 -14.74
CA ARG A 747 20.20 -4.31 -14.06
C ARG A 747 19.94 -4.29 -12.56
N ASP A 748 19.74 -3.14 -11.95
CA ASP A 748 20.00 -2.90 -10.53
C ASP A 748 19.05 -3.56 -9.51
N MET A 749 17.88 -4.04 -9.88
CA MET A 749 16.85 -4.49 -8.91
C MET A 749 17.06 -5.92 -8.35
N ASN A 750 17.85 -6.78 -8.99
CA ASN A 750 18.08 -8.13 -8.46
C ASN A 750 19.25 -8.18 -7.45
N GLN A 751 19.99 -7.07 -7.28
CA GLN A 751 21.11 -6.96 -6.33
C GLN A 751 20.65 -6.26 -5.03
N ARG A 752 19.63 -6.82 -4.37
CA ARG A 752 19.22 -6.31 -3.06
C ARG A 752 20.27 -6.61 -2.01
N ALA A 753 20.52 -5.66 -1.12
CA ALA A 753 21.41 -5.81 0.02
C ALA A 753 20.91 -6.93 0.94
N SER A 754 21.53 -8.10 0.91
CA SER A 754 21.20 -9.29 1.70
C SER A 754 22.44 -10.15 1.92
N LEU A 755 22.57 -10.73 3.10
CA LEU A 755 23.64 -11.69 3.43
C LEU A 755 23.15 -13.14 3.39
N LEU A 756 21.92 -13.43 2.98
CA LEU A 756 21.34 -14.78 3.03
C LEU A 756 22.21 -15.80 2.28
N SER A 757 22.62 -15.50 1.06
CA SER A 757 23.51 -16.38 0.28
C SER A 757 24.86 -16.62 0.96
N ALA A 758 25.47 -15.57 1.52
CA ALA A 758 26.73 -15.67 2.25
C ALA A 758 26.58 -16.51 3.54
N ARG A 759 25.47 -16.33 4.28
CA ARG A 759 25.15 -17.09 5.49
C ARG A 759 24.94 -18.58 5.20
N LEU A 760 24.27 -18.91 4.11
CA LEU A 760 24.07 -20.29 3.66
C LEU A 760 25.43 -20.96 3.37
N ARG A 761 26.27 -20.30 2.59
CA ARG A 761 27.63 -20.84 2.27
C ARG A 761 28.49 -21.03 3.51
N TYR A 762 28.51 -20.01 4.41
CA TYR A 762 29.29 -20.08 5.64
C TYR A 762 28.83 -21.20 6.57
N ASN A 763 27.51 -21.35 6.76
CA ASN A 763 26.97 -22.37 7.64
C ASN A 763 27.01 -23.78 7.04
N SER A 764 27.05 -23.93 5.69
CA SER A 764 27.20 -25.23 5.03
C SER A 764 28.62 -25.80 5.13
N GLN A 765 29.61 -24.96 5.44
CA GLN A 765 31.02 -25.38 5.62
C GLN A 765 31.35 -25.76 7.08
N LYS A 766 30.46 -25.49 8.01
CA LYS A 766 30.56 -25.91 9.42
C LYS A 766 29.83 -27.22 9.66
#